data_f087bc99b8c47f0be0ddd63a410ded5d
#
_entry.id   f087bc99b8c47f0be0ddd63a410ded5d
#
_cell.length_a   1.000
_cell.length_b   1.000
_cell.length_c   1.000
_cell.angle_alpha   90.00
_cell.angle_beta   90.00
_cell.angle_gamma   90.00
#
_symmetry.space_group_name_H-M   'P 1'
#
loop_
_entity.id
_entity.type
_entity.pdbx_description
1 polymer ?
#
loop_
_entity_poly.entity_id
_entity_poly.type
_entity_poly.pdbx_seq_one_letter_code
_entity_poly.pdbx_strand_id
1 'polypeptide(L)'
;MASLEAVPDELSRLMKYFPETPVEERPEFHRAAKDFLARAAPKVVRQFSPMARVKWHLAASGRGDELVDLLHYERENPGAFSVRGLRRARIELPGVESSSLPSSVRNFNRSELPVRGKLLGLAWEDGKLQIKGYAYIPNVPSATGKRSLRVAVLRRQGSRSTLPLRLRTVVEPRATAEAKGALHNYDWSGFEIAVDPARLRVRGQWQPGTWRLGVGIPRPGGMSVGSITKNNAGAAGHSLTRTLDDGVRLVAGFDRNRLRLSVDVVPAEIIAQEADGDTLAVTLRSRVTTPAGKYPTALRIDHEAGGFATDLPLQQGETGADGWLRHTARLPLADLPVDGVRPGKAVKYRTLIVFADGTTRRATTGTGPVTGVHPLPEGRELAILTDGAGNFTPQVRTVQPVVDGVEWSADGELVLTGVYTGPAEQMKMVLRHTGRNEDRPLPAEFADGRFTARLRPDTMPTYEGTVPLRAGRWMPRLRRTTEWDHTRDLPVTVRPDLVGTLPLAHRGEHRTYTVERVDFDRIFVESGPVLGPELRGAYRQRLMRDVYTPEQRKLPLREAVLYNSFGGKQFSDSPRAVYEELKRRGTEVEHIAMVHDQQVVLPPGVRGVEWGSKEWYEALARSRYVVTNGGIREWFVRRQGQVVVQTWHGTPLKRIGADLLGTPKANLAYIASLPQRSRQYSLFITPNAFTTPIMTNSFRLQCEVLEAGYPRNDVFHAPDRVKRAAAVREKLGIPAGKKVVLYAPTWRDDQRYGGRRFKLDNKIDVEAARRELGEDHVLLYRKHHKVLDSIPGAGQGFVYDVTYYPDIADLYLIADVMITDYSSVLFDFAHSGRPMLFFTYDLEHYRDTLRGFYFDFTSRAPGPLIKTSEDLVSAIRNIDAVSEEYKEKYAQFRVDFCEPSDGRASARVVDRMLAVKDEQQS
;
A
#
# COMPACT_ATOMS: atom_id res chain seq x y z
N MET A 1 36.80 10.90 6.12
CA MET A 1 35.81 9.83 6.33
C MET A 1 35.02 9.67 5.03
N ALA A 2 35.38 8.72 4.16
CA ALA A 2 34.58 8.42 2.99
C ALA A 2 33.41 7.55 3.47
N SER A 3 32.22 8.10 3.42
CA SER A 3 30.95 7.42 3.72
C SER A 3 30.69 6.32 2.69
N LEU A 4 29.79 5.40 3.01
CA LEU A 4 29.30 4.31 2.13
C LEU A 4 28.65 4.78 0.81
N GLU A 5 28.49 6.06 0.62
CA GLU A 5 28.03 6.72 -0.62
C GLU A 5 29.07 6.73 -1.75
N ALA A 6 30.28 6.19 -1.50
CA ALA A 6 31.40 6.26 -2.43
C ALA A 6 31.73 4.98 -3.22
N VAL A 7 30.79 4.05 -3.38
CA VAL A 7 30.81 3.29 -4.65
C VAL A 7 30.24 4.25 -5.68
N PRO A 8 31.00 4.64 -6.73
CA PRO A 8 30.45 5.50 -7.76
C PRO A 8 29.13 4.87 -8.22
N ASP A 9 28.02 5.62 -8.13
CA ASP A 9 26.68 5.16 -8.58
C ASP A 9 26.78 4.59 -10.00
N GLU A 10 27.69 5.09 -10.80
CA GLU A 10 28.03 4.61 -12.12
C GLU A 10 28.56 3.16 -12.15
N LEU A 11 29.57 2.80 -11.35
CA LEU A 11 30.09 1.43 -11.32
C LEU A 11 29.04 0.43 -10.80
N SER A 12 28.21 0.83 -9.86
CA SER A 12 27.10 -0.01 -9.39
C SER A 12 26.02 -0.17 -10.45
N ARG A 13 25.80 0.84 -11.29
CA ARG A 13 24.90 0.77 -12.45
C ARG A 13 25.52 -0.14 -13.51
N LEU A 14 26.75 0.09 -13.91
CA LEU A 14 27.47 -0.72 -14.89
C LEU A 14 27.50 -2.20 -14.51
N MET A 15 27.70 -2.54 -13.23
CA MET A 15 27.61 -3.90 -12.72
C MET A 15 26.28 -4.59 -13.10
N LYS A 16 25.16 -3.88 -13.04
CA LYS A 16 23.84 -4.44 -13.38
C LYS A 16 23.67 -4.72 -14.87
N TYR A 17 24.44 -4.04 -15.71
CA TYR A 17 24.36 -4.14 -17.17
C TYR A 17 25.49 -4.95 -17.79
N PHE A 18 26.39 -5.42 -16.97
CA PHE A 18 27.52 -6.23 -17.42
C PHE A 18 27.11 -7.43 -18.32
N PRO A 19 25.97 -8.15 -18.09
CA PRO A 19 25.55 -9.19 -19.00
C PRO A 19 25.29 -8.73 -20.44
N GLU A 20 24.80 -7.50 -20.60
CA GLU A 20 24.48 -6.90 -21.90
C GLU A 20 25.64 -6.14 -22.52
N THR A 21 26.76 -5.99 -21.81
CA THR A 21 27.95 -5.34 -22.31
C THR A 21 28.63 -6.23 -23.37
N PRO A 22 28.97 -5.69 -24.55
CA PRO A 22 29.73 -6.40 -25.57
C PRO A 22 30.98 -7.04 -24.98
N VAL A 23 31.34 -8.23 -25.47
CA VAL A 23 32.46 -9.03 -24.91
C VAL A 23 33.78 -8.25 -24.98
N GLU A 24 33.96 -7.46 -26.05
CA GLU A 24 35.11 -6.59 -26.28
C GLU A 24 35.29 -5.44 -25.29
N GLU A 25 34.19 -4.99 -24.67
CA GLU A 25 34.20 -3.90 -23.68
C GLU A 25 34.33 -4.42 -22.22
N ARG A 26 34.09 -5.71 -21.99
CA ARG A 26 34.14 -6.32 -20.63
C ARG A 26 35.50 -6.17 -19.94
N PRO A 27 36.67 -6.25 -20.63
CA PRO A 27 37.96 -6.06 -20.02
C PRO A 27 38.14 -4.69 -19.36
N GLU A 28 37.56 -3.65 -19.90
CA GLU A 28 37.61 -2.29 -19.32
C GLU A 28 36.89 -2.25 -17.97
N PHE A 29 35.69 -2.84 -17.90
CA PHE A 29 34.93 -2.96 -16.66
C PHE A 29 35.70 -3.78 -15.60
N HIS A 30 36.32 -4.88 -15.99
CA HIS A 30 37.13 -5.70 -15.07
C HIS A 30 38.31 -4.91 -14.50
N ARG A 31 38.98 -4.10 -15.31
CA ARG A 31 40.09 -3.23 -14.90
C ARG A 31 39.61 -2.18 -13.90
N ALA A 32 38.51 -1.50 -14.22
CA ALA A 32 37.89 -0.51 -13.33
C ALA A 32 37.43 -1.11 -11.99
N ALA A 33 36.86 -2.30 -12.01
CA ALA A 33 36.45 -3.02 -10.79
C ALA A 33 37.66 -3.42 -9.91
N LYS A 34 38.76 -3.86 -10.52
CA LYS A 34 40.02 -4.19 -9.85
C LYS A 34 40.64 -2.96 -9.19
N ASP A 35 40.73 -1.85 -9.92
CA ASP A 35 41.26 -0.58 -9.44
C ASP A 35 40.41 0.00 -8.32
N PHE A 36 39.10 -0.09 -8.42
CA PHE A 36 38.20 0.31 -7.35
C PHE A 36 38.44 -0.48 -6.06
N LEU A 37 38.49 -1.82 -6.12
CA LEU A 37 38.74 -2.64 -4.94
C LEU A 37 40.13 -2.44 -4.36
N ALA A 38 41.16 -2.17 -5.17
CA ALA A 38 42.50 -1.86 -4.71
C ALA A 38 42.59 -0.55 -3.92
N ARG A 39 41.78 0.46 -4.30
CA ARG A 39 41.69 1.77 -3.63
C ARG A 39 40.73 1.79 -2.47
N ALA A 40 39.73 0.89 -2.46
CA ALA A 40 38.73 0.84 -1.42
C ALA A 40 39.32 0.37 -0.08
N ALA A 41 39.11 1.17 0.99
CA ALA A 41 39.53 0.76 2.30
C ALA A 41 38.92 -0.60 2.68
N PRO A 42 39.69 -1.54 3.31
CA PRO A 42 39.15 -2.86 3.68
C PRO A 42 37.90 -2.82 4.55
N LYS A 43 37.72 -1.75 5.32
CA LYS A 43 36.54 -1.51 6.17
C LYS A 43 35.29 -1.25 5.32
N VAL A 44 35.42 -0.61 4.16
CA VAL A 44 34.31 -0.36 3.21
C VAL A 44 33.88 -1.66 2.53
N VAL A 45 34.84 -2.45 2.04
CA VAL A 45 34.56 -3.75 1.40
C VAL A 45 33.85 -4.72 2.37
N ARG A 46 34.22 -4.70 3.67
CA ARG A 46 33.55 -5.50 4.69
C ARG A 46 32.09 -5.12 4.95
N GLN A 47 31.65 -3.94 4.54
CA GLN A 47 30.27 -3.49 4.68
C GLN A 47 29.39 -3.91 3.49
N PHE A 48 29.97 -4.41 2.42
CA PHE A 48 29.22 -4.96 1.30
C PHE A 48 28.37 -6.16 1.75
N SER A 49 27.17 -6.26 1.20
CA SER A 49 26.35 -7.47 1.40
C SER A 49 27.11 -8.70 0.87
N PRO A 50 26.82 -9.91 1.38
CA PRO A 50 27.50 -11.13 0.93
C PRO A 50 27.46 -11.32 -0.60
N MET A 51 26.30 -11.07 -1.21
CA MET A 51 26.12 -11.11 -2.68
C MET A 51 26.99 -10.06 -3.39
N ALA A 52 27.04 -8.84 -2.87
CA ALA A 52 27.87 -7.78 -3.44
C ALA A 52 29.36 -8.12 -3.37
N ARG A 53 29.84 -8.71 -2.28
CA ARG A 53 31.24 -9.15 -2.16
C ARG A 53 31.62 -10.16 -3.24
N VAL A 54 30.73 -11.13 -3.53
CA VAL A 54 30.97 -12.12 -4.57
C VAL A 54 30.99 -11.44 -5.95
N LYS A 55 30.00 -10.62 -6.27
CA LYS A 55 29.95 -9.90 -7.56
C LYS A 55 31.20 -9.06 -7.81
N TRP A 56 31.59 -8.24 -6.83
CA TRP A 56 32.78 -7.42 -6.93
C TRP A 56 34.07 -8.23 -7.04
N HIS A 57 34.16 -9.38 -6.37
CA HIS A 57 35.30 -10.27 -6.50
C HIS A 57 35.39 -10.88 -7.88
N LEU A 58 34.28 -11.38 -8.44
CA LEU A 58 34.24 -11.95 -9.80
C LEU A 58 34.60 -10.87 -10.84
N ALA A 59 34.06 -9.67 -10.69
CA ALA A 59 34.37 -8.53 -11.55
C ALA A 59 35.89 -8.20 -11.53
N ALA A 60 36.49 -8.05 -10.36
CA ALA A 60 37.89 -7.69 -10.21
C ALA A 60 38.86 -8.83 -10.58
N SER A 61 38.37 -10.06 -10.57
CA SER A 61 39.19 -11.25 -10.95
C SER A 61 39.05 -11.62 -12.42
N GLY A 62 38.30 -10.85 -13.24
CA GLY A 62 38.11 -11.13 -14.65
C GLY A 62 37.23 -12.36 -14.96
N ARG A 63 36.46 -12.87 -13.98
CA ARG A 63 35.58 -14.02 -14.10
C ARG A 63 34.22 -13.59 -14.69
N GLY A 64 34.27 -13.15 -15.95
CA GLY A 64 33.14 -12.50 -16.62
C GLY A 64 31.93 -13.41 -16.80
N ASP A 65 32.12 -14.66 -17.21
CA ASP A 65 31.01 -15.60 -17.46
C ASP A 65 30.26 -15.95 -16.17
N GLU A 66 31.00 -16.22 -15.08
CA GLU A 66 30.39 -16.48 -13.77
C GLU A 66 29.69 -15.23 -13.20
N LEU A 67 30.21 -14.05 -13.50
CA LEU A 67 29.54 -12.79 -13.13
C LEU A 67 28.24 -12.62 -13.92
N VAL A 68 28.23 -12.93 -15.21
CA VAL A 68 27.01 -12.91 -16.05
C VAL A 68 25.95 -13.85 -15.48
N ASP A 69 26.33 -15.11 -15.21
CA ASP A 69 25.42 -16.12 -14.66
C ASP A 69 24.85 -15.69 -13.30
N LEU A 70 25.71 -15.14 -12.44
CA LEU A 70 25.30 -14.64 -11.12
C LEU A 70 24.36 -13.44 -11.21
N LEU A 71 24.57 -12.53 -12.17
CA LEU A 71 23.70 -11.37 -12.37
C LEU A 71 22.35 -11.78 -12.95
N HIS A 72 22.30 -12.77 -13.86
CA HIS A 72 21.07 -13.39 -14.34
C HIS A 72 20.31 -14.04 -13.20
N TYR A 73 20.99 -14.86 -12.38
CA TYR A 73 20.39 -15.47 -11.19
C TYR A 73 19.81 -14.44 -10.20
N GLU A 74 20.55 -13.36 -9.93
CA GLU A 74 20.09 -12.29 -9.01
C GLU A 74 18.87 -11.53 -9.55
N ARG A 75 18.77 -11.34 -10.87
CA ARG A 75 17.59 -10.73 -11.51
C ARG A 75 16.34 -11.58 -11.29
N GLU A 76 16.46 -12.88 -11.42
CA GLU A 76 15.35 -13.82 -11.22
C GLU A 76 15.02 -14.04 -9.73
N ASN A 77 16.04 -14.02 -8.88
CA ASN A 77 15.96 -14.33 -7.45
C ASN A 77 16.60 -13.24 -6.59
N PRO A 78 16.00 -12.02 -6.48
CA PRO A 78 16.62 -10.88 -5.83
C PRO A 78 17.03 -11.16 -4.38
N GLY A 79 18.33 -11.04 -4.09
CA GLY A 79 18.91 -11.22 -2.76
C GLY A 79 18.87 -12.66 -2.23
N ALA A 80 18.58 -13.66 -3.06
CA ALA A 80 18.51 -15.07 -2.68
C ALA A 80 19.85 -15.78 -2.84
N PHE A 81 20.23 -16.52 -1.80
CA PHE A 81 21.41 -17.41 -1.78
C PHE A 81 21.19 -18.54 -0.77
N SER A 82 22.02 -19.56 -0.81
CA SER A 82 22.05 -20.61 0.20
C SER A 82 23.17 -20.36 1.22
N VAL A 83 22.94 -20.79 2.47
CA VAL A 83 23.93 -20.74 3.55
C VAL A 83 24.32 -22.16 3.92
N ARG A 84 25.60 -22.50 3.75
CA ARG A 84 26.17 -23.81 4.06
C ARG A 84 27.32 -23.77 5.08
N GLY A 85 27.70 -24.92 5.56
CA GLY A 85 28.84 -25.14 6.48
C GLY A 85 28.41 -25.49 7.88
N LEU A 86 29.30 -26.20 8.63
CA LEU A 86 29.03 -26.60 10.01
C LEU A 86 29.62 -25.61 11.02
N ARG A 87 30.92 -25.34 10.91
CA ARG A 87 31.63 -24.44 11.84
C ARG A 87 31.65 -22.97 11.44
N ARG A 88 31.59 -22.70 10.11
CA ARG A 88 31.54 -21.33 9.58
C ARG A 88 30.46 -21.28 8.46
N ALA A 89 29.59 -20.31 8.58
CA ALA A 89 28.60 -20.07 7.56
C ALA A 89 29.24 -19.49 6.28
N ARG A 90 28.93 -20.05 5.12
CA ARG A 90 29.44 -19.66 3.80
C ARG A 90 28.28 -19.44 2.85
N ILE A 91 28.44 -18.49 1.94
CA ILE A 91 27.50 -18.28 0.83
C ILE A 91 27.69 -19.38 -0.22
N GLU A 92 26.58 -19.87 -0.74
CA GLU A 92 26.51 -20.77 -1.86
C GLU A 92 25.59 -20.19 -2.92
N LEU A 93 26.08 -20.11 -4.13
CA LEU A 93 25.39 -19.49 -5.28
C LEU A 93 25.46 -20.45 -6.47
N PRO A 94 24.39 -20.55 -7.28
CA PRO A 94 24.45 -21.30 -8.53
C PRO A 94 25.49 -20.71 -9.48
N GLY A 95 26.21 -21.58 -10.20
CA GLY A 95 27.21 -21.16 -11.18
C GLY A 95 28.52 -20.64 -10.60
N VAL A 96 28.64 -20.49 -9.25
CA VAL A 96 29.87 -20.01 -8.60
C VAL A 96 30.38 -21.05 -7.61
N GLU A 97 31.57 -21.58 -7.86
CA GLU A 97 32.18 -22.55 -6.96
C GLU A 97 32.68 -21.84 -5.68
N SER A 98 32.00 -22.12 -4.55
CA SER A 98 32.33 -21.48 -3.27
C SER A 98 33.75 -21.73 -2.79
N SER A 99 34.39 -22.85 -3.18
CA SER A 99 35.77 -23.18 -2.83
C SER A 99 36.78 -22.23 -3.50
N SER A 100 36.47 -21.72 -4.68
CA SER A 100 37.30 -20.81 -5.46
C SER A 100 37.29 -19.37 -4.92
N LEU A 101 36.36 -19.06 -3.99
CA LEU A 101 36.25 -17.72 -3.41
C LEU A 101 37.14 -17.58 -2.15
N PRO A 102 37.82 -16.44 -1.97
CA PRO A 102 38.55 -16.14 -0.73
C PRO A 102 37.64 -16.19 0.51
N SER A 103 38.20 -16.56 1.65
CA SER A 103 37.43 -16.68 2.89
C SER A 103 36.77 -15.37 3.34
N SER A 104 37.36 -14.22 3.03
CA SER A 104 36.82 -12.89 3.28
C SER A 104 35.60 -12.57 2.43
N VAL A 105 35.43 -13.20 1.27
CA VAL A 105 34.33 -13.03 0.33
C VAL A 105 33.19 -13.99 0.67
N ARG A 106 33.51 -15.27 0.86
CA ARG A 106 32.53 -16.35 1.03
C ARG A 106 31.93 -16.50 2.43
N ASN A 107 32.67 -16.11 3.50
CA ASN A 107 32.24 -16.35 4.89
C ASN A 107 31.33 -15.22 5.40
N PHE A 108 30.31 -15.61 6.17
CA PHE A 108 29.44 -14.65 6.86
C PHE A 108 30.02 -14.19 8.18
N ASN A 109 29.79 -12.92 8.49
CA ASN A 109 29.96 -12.35 9.82
C ASN A 109 28.70 -12.62 10.68
N ARG A 110 28.83 -12.51 12.00
CA ARG A 110 27.68 -12.72 12.90
C ARG A 110 26.48 -11.80 12.62
N SER A 111 26.70 -10.57 12.20
CA SER A 111 25.68 -9.57 11.92
C SER A 111 24.97 -9.79 10.58
N GLU A 112 25.51 -10.57 9.68
CA GLU A 112 24.97 -10.77 8.33
C GLU A 112 23.88 -11.85 8.23
N LEU A 113 23.69 -12.61 9.28
CA LEU A 113 22.59 -13.58 9.43
C LEU A 113 21.65 -13.16 10.58
N PRO A 114 20.97 -12.02 10.46
CA PRO A 114 20.09 -11.50 11.50
C PRO A 114 18.82 -12.33 11.60
N VAL A 115 18.29 -12.49 12.80
CA VAL A 115 16.94 -13.03 13.01
C VAL A 115 15.93 -11.95 12.67
N ARG A 116 14.97 -12.28 11.83
CA ARG A 116 13.77 -11.49 11.58
C ARG A 116 12.59 -12.14 12.29
N GLY A 117 12.03 -11.43 13.27
CA GLY A 117 10.91 -11.92 14.07
C GLY A 117 9.75 -10.92 14.06
N LYS A 118 8.52 -11.44 13.92
CA LYS A 118 7.28 -10.70 14.03
C LYS A 118 6.35 -11.30 15.06
N LEU A 119 5.67 -10.44 15.78
CA LEU A 119 4.60 -10.79 16.72
C LEU A 119 3.30 -10.99 15.95
N LEU A 120 2.57 -12.06 16.26
CA LEU A 120 1.28 -12.37 15.65
C LEU A 120 0.12 -12.32 16.67
N GLY A 121 0.42 -12.57 17.93
CA GLY A 121 -0.56 -12.53 19.01
C GLY A 121 0.09 -12.20 20.34
N LEU A 122 -0.64 -11.47 21.17
CA LEU A 122 -0.29 -11.12 22.53
C LEU A 122 -1.57 -11.12 23.36
N ALA A 123 -1.71 -12.01 24.32
CA ALA A 123 -2.92 -12.18 25.11
C ALA A 123 -2.59 -12.70 26.52
N TRP A 124 -3.51 -12.48 27.47
CA TRP A 124 -3.47 -13.10 28.78
C TRP A 124 -4.39 -14.31 28.79
N GLU A 125 -3.83 -15.50 29.09
CA GLU A 125 -4.57 -16.75 29.21
C GLU A 125 -4.07 -17.48 30.48
N ASP A 126 -4.96 -17.94 31.34
CA ASP A 126 -4.65 -18.68 32.58
C ASP A 126 -3.56 -18.04 33.45
N GLY A 127 -3.60 -16.72 33.62
CA GLY A 127 -2.62 -15.98 34.41
C GLY A 127 -1.24 -15.79 33.77
N LYS A 128 -1.02 -16.31 32.56
CA LYS A 128 0.24 -16.21 31.82
C LYS A 128 0.09 -15.32 30.60
N LEU A 129 1.16 -14.61 30.24
CA LEU A 129 1.22 -13.84 29.01
C LEU A 129 1.61 -14.77 27.86
N GLN A 130 0.66 -15.00 26.95
CA GLN A 130 0.87 -15.75 25.72
C GLN A 130 1.44 -14.85 24.64
N ILE A 131 2.54 -15.29 24.02
CA ILE A 131 3.23 -14.58 22.94
C ILE A 131 3.31 -15.52 21.75
N LYS A 132 2.61 -15.20 20.66
CA LYS A 132 2.60 -15.96 19.42
C LYS A 132 3.29 -15.14 18.33
N GLY A 133 4.11 -15.80 17.50
CA GLY A 133 4.83 -15.10 16.44
C GLY A 133 5.60 -16.04 15.54
N TYR A 134 6.42 -15.47 14.67
CA TYR A 134 7.40 -16.24 13.92
C TYR A 134 8.78 -15.55 13.94
N ALA A 135 9.82 -16.37 13.77
CA ALA A 135 11.20 -15.88 13.68
C ALA A 135 12.01 -16.77 12.75
N TYR A 136 12.72 -16.17 11.78
CA TYR A 136 13.58 -16.88 10.82
C TYR A 136 14.85 -16.06 10.51
N ILE A 137 15.84 -16.74 9.97
CA ILE A 137 17.03 -16.09 9.40
C ILE A 137 16.87 -16.09 7.87
N PRO A 138 16.88 -14.93 7.18
CA PRO A 138 16.82 -14.88 5.72
C PRO A 138 17.88 -15.79 5.08
N ASN A 139 17.49 -16.51 4.03
CA ASN A 139 18.34 -17.46 3.30
C ASN A 139 18.78 -18.72 4.10
N VAL A 140 18.20 -18.96 5.29
CA VAL A 140 18.36 -20.21 6.05
C VAL A 140 17.00 -20.89 6.13
N PRO A 141 16.77 -22.03 5.46
CA PRO A 141 15.44 -22.64 5.38
C PRO A 141 14.94 -23.17 6.74
N SER A 142 13.63 -23.10 6.94
CA SER A 142 12.91 -23.70 8.07
C SER A 142 11.71 -24.50 7.54
N ALA A 143 11.97 -25.44 6.63
CA ALA A 143 10.95 -26.18 5.91
C ALA A 143 10.40 -27.40 6.70
N THR A 144 11.10 -27.89 7.69
CA THR A 144 10.73 -29.09 8.48
C THR A 144 10.90 -28.84 9.98
N GLY A 145 10.03 -29.43 10.81
CA GLY A 145 10.10 -29.32 12.26
C GLY A 145 11.42 -29.81 12.87
N LYS A 146 11.98 -30.91 12.35
CA LYS A 146 13.24 -31.49 12.83
C LYS A 146 14.44 -30.55 12.75
N ARG A 147 14.45 -29.57 11.86
CA ARG A 147 15.55 -28.60 11.64
C ARG A 147 15.23 -27.18 12.12
N SER A 148 14.14 -27.03 12.87
CA SER A 148 13.60 -25.72 13.20
C SER A 148 13.66 -25.40 14.70
N LEU A 149 14.75 -25.84 15.38
CA LEU A 149 14.98 -25.53 16.79
C LEU A 149 15.04 -24.02 17.03
N ARG A 150 14.35 -23.57 18.07
CA ARG A 150 14.38 -22.18 18.56
C ARG A 150 14.45 -22.15 20.07
N VAL A 151 15.10 -21.14 20.60
CA VAL A 151 15.17 -20.87 22.03
C VAL A 151 14.68 -19.45 22.30
N ALA A 152 14.01 -19.25 23.43
CA ALA A 152 13.58 -17.94 23.85
C ALA A 152 14.21 -17.54 25.17
N VAL A 153 14.55 -16.25 25.32
CA VAL A 153 15.15 -15.72 26.52
C VAL A 153 14.64 -14.31 26.80
N LEU A 154 14.31 -14.03 28.06
CA LEU A 154 14.11 -12.67 28.55
C LEU A 154 15.41 -12.18 29.20
N ARG A 155 15.89 -11.02 28.77
CA ARG A 155 17.06 -10.37 29.37
C ARG A 155 16.65 -9.07 30.05
N ARG A 156 16.97 -8.94 31.34
CA ARG A 156 16.73 -7.70 32.09
C ARG A 156 17.69 -6.61 31.63
N GLN A 157 17.15 -5.44 31.30
CA GLN A 157 17.93 -4.30 30.87
C GLN A 157 18.76 -3.75 32.03
N GLY A 158 20.03 -3.36 31.78
CA GLY A 158 20.94 -2.89 32.81
C GLY A 158 21.48 -3.98 33.73
N SER A 159 21.23 -5.28 33.44
CA SER A 159 21.65 -6.42 34.25
C SER A 159 22.18 -7.55 33.37
N ARG A 160 22.95 -8.47 33.98
CA ARG A 160 23.33 -9.76 33.34
C ARG A 160 22.25 -10.84 33.51
N SER A 161 21.15 -10.55 34.22
CA SER A 161 20.09 -11.50 34.47
C SER A 161 19.38 -11.89 33.17
N THR A 162 19.30 -13.19 32.94
CA THR A 162 18.61 -13.82 31.82
C THR A 162 17.66 -14.91 32.32
N LEU A 163 16.48 -14.95 31.74
CA LEU A 163 15.45 -15.93 32.07
C LEU A 163 15.14 -16.76 30.81
N PRO A 164 15.51 -18.05 30.76
CA PRO A 164 15.12 -18.91 29.65
C PRO A 164 13.60 -19.19 29.70
N LEU A 165 12.99 -19.20 28.55
CA LEU A 165 11.56 -19.48 28.37
C LEU A 165 11.36 -20.76 27.58
N ARG A 166 10.31 -21.52 27.94
CA ARG A 166 9.87 -22.65 27.12
C ARG A 166 9.22 -22.09 25.85
N LEU A 167 9.72 -22.55 24.70
CA LEU A 167 9.20 -22.17 23.38
C LEU A 167 8.71 -23.43 22.67
N ARG A 168 7.50 -23.38 22.14
CA ARG A 168 6.92 -24.39 21.26
C ARG A 168 7.03 -23.92 19.82
N THR A 169 7.72 -24.69 18.96
CA THR A 169 7.76 -24.40 17.52
C THR A 169 6.47 -24.91 16.86
N VAL A 170 5.87 -24.08 16.02
CA VAL A 170 4.64 -24.35 15.28
C VAL A 170 4.78 -24.00 13.79
N VAL A 171 3.90 -24.57 12.98
CA VAL A 171 3.79 -24.21 11.57
C VAL A 171 3.11 -22.84 11.43
N GLU A 172 3.75 -21.92 10.71
CA GLU A 172 3.23 -20.58 10.44
C GLU A 172 3.52 -20.18 8.99
N PRO A 173 2.62 -20.49 8.05
CA PRO A 173 2.83 -20.23 6.63
C PRO A 173 3.00 -18.75 6.27
N ARG A 174 2.50 -17.83 7.12
CA ARG A 174 2.70 -16.38 6.93
C ARG A 174 4.18 -16.00 6.95
N ALA A 175 5.03 -16.75 7.65
CA ALA A 175 6.48 -16.53 7.65
C ALA A 175 7.08 -16.64 6.23
N THR A 176 6.66 -17.65 5.45
CA THR A 176 7.05 -17.81 4.04
C THR A 176 6.36 -16.78 3.15
N ALA A 177 5.07 -16.53 3.36
CA ALA A 177 4.27 -15.61 2.55
C ALA A 177 4.76 -14.14 2.64
N GLU A 178 5.25 -13.73 3.80
CA GLU A 178 5.76 -12.38 4.03
C GLU A 178 7.29 -12.23 3.81
N ALA A 179 8.00 -13.35 3.62
CA ALA A 179 9.42 -13.32 3.31
C ALA A 179 9.65 -12.76 1.89
N LYS A 180 10.65 -11.87 1.76
CA LYS A 180 11.00 -11.25 0.47
C LYS A 180 11.74 -12.21 -0.47
N GLY A 181 12.41 -13.23 0.07
CA GLY A 181 13.20 -14.17 -0.71
C GLY A 181 12.35 -15.29 -1.32
N ALA A 182 12.65 -15.66 -2.58
CA ALA A 182 11.93 -16.71 -3.31
C ALA A 182 12.51 -18.13 -3.12
N LEU A 183 13.71 -18.26 -2.52
CA LEU A 183 14.45 -19.52 -2.54
C LEU A 183 14.04 -20.51 -1.44
N HIS A 184 13.62 -20.03 -0.27
CA HIS A 184 13.47 -20.86 0.93
C HIS A 184 12.07 -20.81 1.52
N ASN A 185 11.66 -21.96 2.06
CA ASN A 185 10.46 -22.12 2.87
C ASN A 185 10.77 -21.86 4.34
N TYR A 186 9.92 -21.08 5.01
CA TYR A 186 10.01 -20.72 6.43
C TYR A 186 8.77 -21.13 7.23
N ASP A 187 7.94 -22.06 6.73
CA ASP A 187 6.68 -22.43 7.38
C ASP A 187 6.86 -22.90 8.82
N TRP A 188 7.95 -23.60 9.14
CA TRP A 188 8.27 -24.01 10.50
C TRP A 188 9.01 -22.92 11.31
N SER A 189 8.66 -21.66 11.07
CA SER A 189 9.24 -20.51 11.79
C SER A 189 8.33 -19.96 12.88
N GLY A 190 7.13 -20.49 13.04
CA GLY A 190 6.21 -20.10 14.09
C GLY A 190 6.68 -20.51 15.48
N PHE A 191 6.31 -19.74 16.49
CA PHE A 191 6.55 -20.03 17.87
C PHE A 191 5.40 -19.58 18.77
N GLU A 192 5.26 -20.27 19.90
CA GLU A 192 4.41 -19.92 21.03
C GLU A 192 5.24 -19.95 22.33
N ILE A 193 5.06 -18.93 23.15
CA ILE A 193 5.75 -18.72 24.41
C ILE A 193 4.72 -18.33 25.46
N ALA A 194 4.71 -19.00 26.62
CA ALA A 194 3.94 -18.61 27.79
C ALA A 194 4.89 -18.03 28.86
N VAL A 195 4.68 -16.79 29.23
CA VAL A 195 5.48 -16.13 30.26
C VAL A 195 4.65 -16.11 31.55
N ASP A 196 5.14 -16.83 32.56
CA ASP A 196 4.62 -16.74 33.93
C ASP A 196 5.21 -15.48 34.59
N PRO A 197 4.39 -14.45 34.93
CA PRO A 197 4.87 -13.22 35.52
C PRO A 197 5.66 -13.43 36.82
N ALA A 198 5.32 -14.43 37.62
CA ALA A 198 6.00 -14.72 38.91
C ALA A 198 7.51 -14.95 38.71
N ARG A 199 7.93 -15.44 37.55
CA ARG A 199 9.33 -15.62 37.18
C ARG A 199 10.11 -14.32 36.94
N LEU A 200 9.41 -13.18 36.84
CA LEU A 200 10.04 -11.86 36.68
C LEU A 200 10.45 -11.24 38.05
N ARG A 201 10.08 -11.87 39.15
CA ARG A 201 10.55 -11.45 40.48
C ARG A 201 12.08 -11.58 40.59
N VAL A 202 12.72 -10.58 41.18
CA VAL A 202 14.16 -10.58 41.45
C VAL A 202 14.39 -10.86 42.91
N ARG A 203 15.07 -11.95 43.20
CA ARG A 203 15.27 -12.46 44.61
C ARG A 203 13.93 -12.60 45.36
N GLY A 204 12.90 -13.10 44.66
CA GLY A 204 11.58 -13.33 45.23
C GLY A 204 10.69 -12.11 45.37
N GLN A 205 11.18 -10.92 45.05
CA GLN A 205 10.42 -9.67 45.21
C GLN A 205 10.17 -8.98 43.86
N TRP A 206 9.10 -8.23 43.78
CA TRP A 206 8.80 -7.35 42.61
C TRP A 206 9.76 -6.15 42.62
N GLN A 207 10.54 -6.01 41.57
CA GLN A 207 11.41 -4.86 41.36
C GLN A 207 11.12 -4.22 40.02
N PRO A 208 11.03 -2.87 39.94
CA PRO A 208 10.88 -2.17 38.69
C PRO A 208 11.98 -2.57 37.71
N GLY A 209 11.60 -2.77 36.45
CA GLY A 209 12.60 -3.08 35.42
C GLY A 209 11.99 -3.58 34.13
N THR A 210 12.78 -3.46 33.07
CA THR A 210 12.37 -3.82 31.72
C THR A 210 13.13 -5.08 31.25
N TRP A 211 12.39 -6.01 30.68
CA TRP A 211 12.88 -7.25 30.10
C TRP A 211 12.68 -7.22 28.59
N ARG A 212 13.69 -7.62 27.83
CA ARG A 212 13.64 -7.75 26.37
C ARG A 212 13.56 -9.21 25.97
N LEU A 213 12.59 -9.55 25.12
CA LEU A 213 12.46 -10.88 24.54
C LEU A 213 13.43 -11.03 23.37
N GLY A 214 14.27 -12.07 23.45
CA GLY A 214 15.14 -12.53 22.38
C GLY A 214 14.73 -13.93 21.93
N VAL A 215 14.69 -14.17 20.61
CA VAL A 215 14.55 -15.50 20.03
C VAL A 215 15.85 -15.87 19.34
N GLY A 216 16.44 -16.99 19.80
CA GLY A 216 17.67 -17.57 19.26
C GLY A 216 17.36 -18.66 18.24
N ILE A 217 18.07 -18.65 17.13
CA ILE A 217 17.95 -19.64 16.05
C ILE A 217 19.34 -20.18 15.76
N PRO A 218 19.56 -21.52 15.88
CA PRO A 218 20.80 -22.15 15.48
C PRO A 218 21.07 -21.96 13.98
N ARG A 219 22.32 -21.72 13.65
CA ARG A 219 22.79 -21.59 12.26
C ARG A 219 24.20 -22.16 12.13
N PRO A 220 24.67 -22.37 10.90
CA PRO A 220 26.08 -22.71 10.69
C PRO A 220 27.00 -21.72 11.41
N GLY A 221 27.90 -22.24 12.27
CA GLY A 221 28.85 -21.44 13.05
C GLY A 221 28.31 -20.80 14.31
N GLY A 222 27.18 -21.25 14.87
CA GLY A 222 26.66 -20.78 16.15
C GLY A 222 25.15 -20.46 16.19
N MET A 223 24.80 -19.44 16.94
CA MET A 223 23.43 -19.00 17.16
C MET A 223 23.27 -17.51 16.79
N SER A 224 22.21 -17.17 16.09
CA SER A 224 21.75 -15.78 15.94
C SER A 224 20.59 -15.51 16.88
N VAL A 225 20.61 -14.38 17.58
CA VAL A 225 19.54 -13.96 18.49
C VAL A 225 18.98 -12.63 17.98
N GLY A 226 17.66 -12.54 17.89
CA GLY A 226 16.97 -11.32 17.48
C GLY A 226 15.75 -10.99 18.33
N SER A 227 15.34 -9.74 18.29
CA SER A 227 14.14 -9.25 18.95
C SER A 227 12.91 -9.50 18.10
N ILE A 228 11.75 -9.66 18.75
CA ILE A 228 10.46 -9.75 18.08
C ILE A 228 9.92 -8.34 17.87
N THR A 229 9.58 -8.04 16.63
CA THR A 229 9.06 -6.73 16.25
C THR A 229 7.53 -6.72 16.21
N LYS A 230 6.97 -5.55 16.45
CA LYS A 230 5.55 -5.27 16.26
C LYS A 230 5.11 -5.68 14.85
N ASN A 231 4.00 -6.38 14.75
CA ASN A 231 3.32 -6.53 13.48
C ASN A 231 2.37 -5.32 13.31
N ASN A 232 2.50 -4.61 12.21
CA ASN A 232 1.58 -3.51 11.89
C ASN A 232 0.22 -4.02 11.39
N ALA A 233 0.06 -5.34 11.26
CA ALA A 233 -1.17 -6.02 10.90
C ALA A 233 -1.66 -6.86 12.09
N GLY A 234 -2.88 -6.61 12.58
CA GLY A 234 -3.56 -7.42 13.59
C GLY A 234 -3.36 -6.99 15.06
N ALA A 235 -4.06 -7.69 15.95
CA ALA A 235 -4.18 -7.48 17.42
C ALA A 235 -2.84 -7.35 18.17
N ALA A 236 -1.78 -7.90 17.61
CA ALA A 236 -0.45 -7.92 18.23
C ALA A 236 0.27 -6.54 18.23
N GLY A 237 -0.39 -5.48 17.74
CA GLY A 237 0.21 -4.15 17.66
C GLY A 237 0.09 -3.29 18.92
N HIS A 238 -0.58 -3.75 19.97
CA HIS A 238 -0.93 -2.94 21.13
C HIS A 238 -0.18 -3.39 22.38
N SER A 239 0.06 -2.43 23.29
CA SER A 239 0.55 -2.77 24.62
C SER A 239 -0.60 -3.36 25.46
N LEU A 240 -0.27 -4.35 26.30
CA LEU A 240 -1.18 -4.95 27.26
C LEU A 240 -0.65 -4.72 28.67
N THR A 241 -1.53 -4.28 29.57
CA THR A 241 -1.21 -4.07 30.97
C THR A 241 -2.02 -5.03 31.82
N ARG A 242 -1.41 -5.60 32.85
CA ARG A 242 -2.08 -6.42 33.88
C ARG A 242 -1.52 -6.11 35.24
N THR A 243 -2.38 -5.93 36.21
CA THR A 243 -2.02 -5.86 37.62
C THR A 243 -1.68 -7.29 38.09
N LEU A 244 -0.51 -7.45 38.68
CA LEU A 244 0.04 -8.71 39.17
C LEU A 244 -0.12 -8.90 40.68
N ASP A 245 0.00 -7.79 41.37
CA ASP A 245 -0.04 -7.72 42.83
C ASP A 245 -0.45 -6.27 43.18
N ASP A 246 -0.75 -6.01 44.45
CA ASP A 246 -1.13 -4.68 44.89
C ASP A 246 -0.03 -3.63 44.57
N GLY A 247 -0.36 -2.63 43.77
CA GLY A 247 0.59 -1.63 43.21
C GLY A 247 1.69 -2.17 42.30
N VAL A 248 1.56 -3.41 41.78
CA VAL A 248 2.51 -3.99 40.84
C VAL A 248 1.80 -4.35 39.55
N ARG A 249 2.33 -3.90 38.43
CA ARG A 249 1.77 -4.20 37.13
C ARG A 249 2.84 -4.66 36.14
N LEU A 250 2.43 -5.48 35.17
CA LEU A 250 3.24 -5.85 34.03
C LEU A 250 2.69 -5.19 32.76
N VAL A 251 3.54 -4.43 32.10
CA VAL A 251 3.25 -3.82 30.80
C VAL A 251 4.00 -4.56 29.71
N ALA A 252 3.28 -5.28 28.87
CA ALA A 252 3.82 -5.85 27.64
C ALA A 252 3.64 -4.81 26.52
N GLY A 253 4.69 -4.10 26.15
CA GLY A 253 4.66 -2.97 25.23
C GLY A 253 5.81 -2.98 24.24
N PHE A 254 5.99 -1.86 23.53
CA PHE A 254 7.00 -1.77 22.47
C PHE A 254 7.95 -0.59 22.69
N ASP A 255 9.22 -0.84 22.42
CA ASP A 255 10.27 0.16 22.33
C ASP A 255 10.90 0.08 20.93
N ARG A 256 10.78 1.17 20.15
CA ARG A 256 11.22 1.21 18.74
C ARG A 256 10.75 -0.03 17.96
N ASN A 257 9.46 -0.34 18.07
CA ASN A 257 8.78 -1.50 17.47
C ASN A 257 9.23 -2.88 18.00
N ARG A 258 10.03 -2.98 19.08
CA ARG A 258 10.48 -4.26 19.67
C ARG A 258 9.70 -4.55 20.93
N LEU A 259 9.21 -5.77 21.07
CA LEU A 259 8.48 -6.21 22.26
C LEU A 259 9.37 -6.15 23.51
N ARG A 260 8.82 -5.57 24.57
CA ARG A 260 9.41 -5.53 25.91
C ARG A 260 8.36 -5.83 26.97
N LEU A 261 8.78 -6.36 28.10
CA LEU A 261 7.97 -6.56 29.30
C LEU A 261 8.52 -5.66 30.39
N SER A 262 7.70 -4.76 30.93
CA SER A 262 8.11 -3.85 32.01
C SER A 262 7.32 -4.16 33.26
N VAL A 263 8.03 -4.46 34.35
CA VAL A 263 7.45 -4.54 35.69
C VAL A 263 7.52 -3.14 36.29
N ASP A 264 6.38 -2.59 36.63
CA ASP A 264 6.25 -1.29 37.28
C ASP A 264 5.74 -1.51 38.72
N VAL A 265 6.40 -0.85 39.67
CA VAL A 265 5.88 -0.74 41.05
C VAL A 265 5.32 0.67 41.17
N VAL A 266 4.02 0.75 41.34
CA VAL A 266 3.23 1.98 41.27
C VAL A 266 2.91 2.45 42.68
N PRO A 267 3.49 3.56 43.15
CA PRO A 267 3.23 4.08 44.50
C PRO A 267 1.90 4.80 44.61
N ALA A 268 1.36 5.28 43.50
CA ALA A 268 0.05 5.95 43.45
C ALA A 268 -0.55 5.74 42.05
N GLU A 269 -1.88 5.57 41.97
CA GLU A 269 -2.60 5.32 40.73
C GLU A 269 -3.98 6.00 40.74
N ILE A 270 -4.46 6.37 39.53
CA ILE A 270 -5.80 6.93 39.34
C ILE A 270 -6.81 5.79 39.36
N ILE A 271 -7.89 5.96 40.13
CA ILE A 271 -8.93 4.93 40.26
C ILE A 271 -10.30 5.37 39.74
N ALA A 272 -10.56 6.69 39.69
CA ALA A 272 -11.82 7.20 39.18
C ALA A 272 -11.67 8.63 38.63
N GLN A 273 -12.66 9.02 37.86
CA GLN A 273 -12.89 10.41 37.45
C GLN A 273 -14.39 10.66 37.38
N GLU A 274 -14.82 11.85 37.77
CA GLU A 274 -16.24 12.23 37.77
C GLU A 274 -16.36 13.72 37.45
N ALA A 275 -17.34 14.09 36.62
CA ALA A 275 -17.67 15.47 36.38
C ALA A 275 -18.56 16.03 37.53
N ASP A 276 -18.20 17.19 38.05
CA ASP A 276 -18.93 17.91 39.08
C ASP A 276 -19.08 19.37 38.61
N GLY A 277 -20.17 19.60 37.86
CA GLY A 277 -20.38 20.88 37.16
C GLY A 277 -19.27 21.18 36.15
N ASP A 278 -18.64 22.37 36.29
CA ASP A 278 -17.54 22.82 35.44
C ASP A 278 -16.15 22.27 35.86
N THR A 279 -16.13 21.28 36.74
CA THR A 279 -14.92 20.72 37.31
C THR A 279 -14.87 19.20 37.07
N LEU A 280 -13.70 18.66 36.72
CA LEU A 280 -13.43 17.23 36.72
C LEU A 280 -12.72 16.83 38.01
N ALA A 281 -13.39 16.04 38.84
CA ALA A 281 -12.76 15.40 39.99
C ALA A 281 -12.02 14.14 39.57
N VAL A 282 -10.72 14.09 39.84
CA VAL A 282 -9.86 12.91 39.57
C VAL A 282 -9.44 12.31 40.89
N THR A 283 -9.89 11.08 41.17
CA THR A 283 -9.55 10.34 42.38
C THR A 283 -8.35 9.44 42.12
N LEU A 284 -7.35 9.54 42.96
CA LEU A 284 -6.22 8.65 43.00
C LEU A 284 -6.08 7.98 44.37
N ARG A 285 -5.38 6.86 44.44
CA ARG A 285 -4.99 6.22 45.69
C ARG A 285 -3.47 6.08 45.77
N SER A 286 -2.92 6.22 46.95
CA SER A 286 -1.51 6.02 47.23
C SER A 286 -1.29 5.12 48.44
N ARG A 287 -0.14 4.48 48.54
CA ARG A 287 0.20 3.71 49.75
C ARG A 287 0.47 4.68 50.90
N VAL A 288 -0.02 4.36 52.08
CA VAL A 288 0.16 5.13 53.34
C VAL A 288 1.64 5.16 53.70
N THR A 289 2.37 4.08 53.44
CA THR A 289 3.80 3.98 53.69
C THR A 289 4.52 3.73 52.38
N THR A 290 5.05 4.77 51.76
CA THR A 290 6.02 4.61 50.68
C THR A 290 7.41 4.42 51.26
N PRO A 291 8.28 3.61 50.66
CA PRO A 291 9.70 3.60 50.99
C PRO A 291 10.23 5.03 50.83
N ALA A 292 10.83 5.59 51.88
CA ALA A 292 11.34 6.97 51.92
C ALA A 292 10.34 8.14 52.13
N GLY A 293 9.12 7.88 52.64
CA GLY A 293 8.21 8.98 53.07
C GLY A 293 7.65 9.83 51.93
N LYS A 294 7.70 9.30 50.69
CA LYS A 294 7.21 9.99 49.49
C LYS A 294 5.69 9.87 49.41
N TYR A 295 4.94 10.94 49.58
CA TYR A 295 3.50 10.96 49.36
C TYR A 295 3.15 11.92 48.18
N PRO A 296 2.08 11.67 47.45
CA PRO A 296 1.68 12.51 46.34
C PRO A 296 1.10 13.85 46.86
N THR A 297 1.48 14.97 46.27
CA THR A 297 1.06 16.34 46.69
C THR A 297 0.22 17.02 45.63
N ALA A 298 0.42 16.72 44.36
CA ALA A 298 -0.35 17.32 43.26
C ALA A 298 -0.48 16.36 42.08
N LEU A 299 -1.51 16.61 41.27
CA LEU A 299 -1.68 16.04 39.94
C LEU A 299 -1.36 17.12 38.91
N ARG A 300 -0.28 16.96 38.17
CA ARG A 300 0.12 17.88 37.10
C ARG A 300 -0.50 17.48 35.77
N ILE A 301 -1.17 18.46 35.16
CA ILE A 301 -1.65 18.37 33.76
C ILE A 301 -0.73 19.23 32.90
N ASP A 302 -0.10 18.62 31.92
CA ASP A 302 0.98 19.20 31.12
C ASP A 302 0.68 19.01 29.63
N HIS A 303 0.65 20.08 28.86
CA HIS A 303 0.41 20.00 27.40
C HIS A 303 1.59 19.36 26.71
N GLU A 304 1.35 18.29 25.90
CA GLU A 304 2.44 17.51 25.26
C GLU A 304 3.35 18.34 24.35
N ALA A 305 2.83 19.41 23.74
CA ALA A 305 3.61 20.31 22.87
C ALA A 305 4.27 21.48 23.64
N GLY A 306 4.06 21.55 24.97
CA GLY A 306 4.56 22.65 25.83
C GLY A 306 3.63 23.86 25.87
N GLY A 307 4.01 24.85 26.67
CA GLY A 307 3.27 26.13 26.81
C GLY A 307 2.17 26.14 27.88
N PHE A 308 1.77 25.00 28.42
CA PHE A 308 0.82 24.92 29.52
C PHE A 308 1.19 23.79 30.47
N ALA A 309 1.22 24.08 31.75
CA ALA A 309 1.31 23.09 32.81
C ALA A 309 0.61 23.66 34.06
N THR A 310 -0.22 22.87 34.71
CA THR A 310 -0.89 23.24 35.96
C THR A 310 -0.75 22.12 36.99
N ASP A 311 -0.48 22.49 38.24
CA ASP A 311 -0.42 21.57 39.36
C ASP A 311 -1.72 21.69 40.18
N LEU A 312 -2.51 20.63 40.15
CA LEU A 312 -3.75 20.51 40.89
C LEU A 312 -3.44 19.94 42.29
N PRO A 313 -3.61 20.70 43.38
CA PRO A 313 -3.32 20.20 44.70
C PRO A 313 -4.22 19.02 45.07
N LEU A 314 -3.66 18.03 45.75
CA LEU A 314 -4.38 16.85 46.19
C LEU A 314 -5.04 17.09 47.54
N GLN A 315 -6.36 16.96 47.60
CA GLN A 315 -7.10 16.89 48.85
C GLN A 315 -7.05 15.46 49.40
N GLN A 316 -6.52 15.30 50.58
CA GLN A 316 -6.42 14.00 51.24
C GLN A 316 -7.80 13.57 51.75
N GLY A 317 -8.22 12.37 51.40
CA GLY A 317 -9.41 11.71 51.88
C GLY A 317 -9.10 10.62 52.92
N GLU A 318 -9.99 9.68 53.08
CA GLU A 318 -9.88 8.56 54.01
C GLU A 318 -9.01 7.44 53.49
N THR A 319 -8.47 6.65 54.43
CA THR A 319 -7.83 5.36 54.09
C THR A 319 -8.92 4.31 53.85
N GLY A 320 -8.92 3.72 52.67
CA GLY A 320 -9.87 2.67 52.33
C GLY A 320 -9.59 1.38 53.06
N ALA A 321 -10.58 0.45 53.04
CA ALA A 321 -10.43 -0.91 53.62
C ALA A 321 -9.28 -1.70 53.01
N ASP A 322 -8.81 -1.32 51.82
CA ASP A 322 -7.67 -1.87 51.07
C ASP A 322 -6.31 -1.35 51.61
N GLY A 323 -6.30 -0.50 52.65
CA GLY A 323 -5.09 0.10 53.22
C GLY A 323 -4.47 1.20 52.37
N TRP A 324 -5.14 1.69 51.32
CA TRP A 324 -4.68 2.80 50.47
C TRP A 324 -5.35 4.09 50.87
N LEU A 325 -4.53 5.15 50.91
CA LEU A 325 -5.01 6.50 51.15
C LEU A 325 -5.55 7.10 49.86
N ARG A 326 -6.75 7.64 49.87
CA ARG A 326 -7.42 8.28 48.76
C ARG A 326 -7.11 9.76 48.68
N HIS A 327 -7.03 10.31 47.48
CA HIS A 327 -6.79 11.70 47.21
C HIS A 327 -7.68 12.16 46.06
N THR A 328 -8.11 13.39 46.07
CA THR A 328 -8.89 13.98 44.97
C THR A 328 -8.22 15.24 44.47
N ALA A 329 -7.99 15.30 43.14
CA ALA A 329 -7.63 16.55 42.45
C ALA A 329 -8.84 17.08 41.71
N ARG A 330 -9.01 18.38 41.64
CA ARG A 330 -10.09 19.05 40.93
C ARG A 330 -9.51 19.86 39.78
N LEU A 331 -9.91 19.54 38.54
CA LEU A 331 -9.51 20.22 37.31
C LEU A 331 -10.67 21.09 36.82
N PRO A 332 -10.58 22.42 36.91
CA PRO A 332 -11.55 23.31 36.26
C PRO A 332 -11.46 23.12 34.75
N LEU A 333 -12.59 22.81 34.11
CA LEU A 333 -12.61 22.53 32.67
C LEU A 333 -12.32 23.78 31.83
N ALA A 334 -12.63 24.96 32.35
CA ALA A 334 -12.33 26.24 31.70
C ALA A 334 -10.83 26.54 31.61
N ASP A 335 -9.99 25.96 32.49
CA ASP A 335 -8.55 26.21 32.50
C ASP A 335 -7.78 25.47 31.40
N LEU A 336 -8.44 24.51 30.73
CA LEU A 336 -7.79 23.74 29.70
C LEU A 336 -7.65 24.52 28.39
N PRO A 337 -6.43 24.71 27.86
CA PRO A 337 -6.25 25.33 26.56
C PRO A 337 -6.98 24.56 25.48
N VAL A 338 -7.76 25.26 24.69
CA VAL A 338 -8.52 24.70 23.55
C VAL A 338 -7.93 25.14 22.21
N ASP A 339 -6.93 26.00 22.21
CA ASP A 339 -6.28 26.50 21.00
C ASP A 339 -5.61 25.36 20.23
N GLY A 340 -5.82 25.34 18.92
CA GLY A 340 -5.31 24.29 18.04
C GLY A 340 -6.19 23.05 17.94
N VAL A 341 -7.32 22.96 18.65
CA VAL A 341 -8.36 21.95 18.43
C VAL A 341 -9.05 22.24 17.10
N ARG A 342 -9.07 21.26 16.23
CA ARG A 342 -9.78 21.32 14.95
C ARG A 342 -10.21 19.92 14.53
N PRO A 343 -11.16 19.75 13.61
CA PRO A 343 -11.57 18.44 13.14
C PRO A 343 -10.37 17.56 12.79
N GLY A 344 -10.35 16.35 13.34
CA GLY A 344 -9.26 15.39 13.16
C GLY A 344 -7.96 15.65 13.95
N LYS A 345 -7.87 16.77 14.71
CA LYS A 345 -6.70 17.10 15.55
C LYS A 345 -7.09 17.44 16.97
N ALA A 346 -6.66 16.61 17.93
CA ALA A 346 -6.84 16.82 19.37
C ALA A 346 -5.63 17.55 19.99
N VAL A 347 -5.88 18.29 21.07
CA VAL A 347 -4.86 18.78 22.00
C VAL A 347 -4.71 17.74 23.11
N LYS A 348 -3.51 17.22 23.29
CA LYS A 348 -3.22 16.12 24.23
C LYS A 348 -2.48 16.62 25.45
N TYR A 349 -2.83 16.05 26.60
CA TYR A 349 -2.20 16.37 27.88
C TYR A 349 -1.52 15.12 28.45
N ARG A 350 -0.36 15.35 29.04
CA ARG A 350 0.37 14.41 29.85
C ARG A 350 0.01 14.61 31.30
N THR A 351 -0.36 13.57 31.99
CA THR A 351 -0.70 13.65 33.43
C THR A 351 0.42 13.03 34.25
N LEU A 352 0.91 13.75 35.24
CA LEU A 352 1.97 13.34 36.15
C LEU A 352 1.49 13.46 37.60
N ILE A 353 1.87 12.52 38.45
CA ILE A 353 1.74 12.58 39.90
C ILE A 353 3.02 13.23 40.41
N VAL A 354 2.87 14.33 41.16
CA VAL A 354 3.96 15.07 41.82
C VAL A 354 4.06 14.59 43.26
N PHE A 355 5.25 14.25 43.70
CA PHE A 355 5.52 13.78 45.07
C PHE A 355 6.18 14.87 45.92
N ALA A 356 6.10 14.77 47.24
CA ALA A 356 6.63 15.73 48.21
C ALA A 356 8.13 16.02 48.05
N ASP A 357 8.89 15.11 47.52
CA ASP A 357 10.32 15.28 47.21
C ASP A 357 10.59 15.97 45.84
N GLY A 358 9.54 16.46 45.17
CA GLY A 358 9.64 17.11 43.87
C GLY A 358 9.75 16.14 42.71
N THR A 359 9.84 14.82 42.92
CA THR A 359 9.85 13.85 41.82
C THR A 359 8.48 13.74 41.20
N THR A 360 8.46 13.43 39.90
CA THR A 360 7.21 13.20 39.14
C THR A 360 7.17 11.83 38.54
N ARG A 361 5.98 11.24 38.43
CA ARG A 361 5.72 9.99 37.73
C ARG A 361 4.50 10.12 36.83
N ARG A 362 4.51 9.42 35.70
CA ARG A 362 3.34 9.31 34.83
C ARG A 362 2.14 8.79 35.64
N ALA A 363 1.03 9.50 35.59
CA ALA A 363 -0.20 9.04 36.23
C ALA A 363 -0.76 7.83 35.47
N THR A 364 -1.04 6.76 36.20
CA THR A 364 -1.50 5.49 35.64
C THR A 364 -2.77 5.07 36.30
N THR A 365 -3.59 4.31 35.55
CA THR A 365 -4.82 3.74 36.09
C THR A 365 -4.51 2.39 36.77
N GLY A 366 -5.31 2.02 37.77
CA GLY A 366 -5.13 0.81 38.56
C GLY A 366 -5.63 -0.46 37.85
N THR A 367 -6.62 -1.10 38.43
CA THR A 367 -7.13 -2.42 38.00
C THR A 367 -7.96 -2.38 36.71
N GLY A 368 -8.31 -1.20 36.18
CA GLY A 368 -9.10 -1.06 34.97
C GLY A 368 -8.88 0.27 34.27
N PRO A 369 -9.40 0.44 33.06
CA PRO A 369 -9.35 1.70 32.38
C PRO A 369 -10.24 2.75 33.09
N VAL A 370 -9.68 3.93 33.32
CA VAL A 370 -10.43 5.11 33.77
C VAL A 370 -10.64 5.97 32.54
N THR A 371 -11.88 6.05 32.07
CA THR A 371 -12.24 6.75 30.84
C THR A 371 -13.50 7.58 31.02
N GLY A 372 -13.69 8.59 30.19
CA GLY A 372 -14.90 9.41 30.18
C GLY A 372 -14.86 10.44 29.06
N VAL A 373 -16.01 11.01 28.78
CA VAL A 373 -16.15 12.11 27.82
C VAL A 373 -16.99 13.19 28.48
N HIS A 374 -16.48 14.41 28.55
CA HIS A 374 -17.15 15.55 29.18
C HIS A 374 -17.34 16.64 28.13
N PRO A 375 -18.58 17.11 27.92
CA PRO A 375 -18.88 18.20 26.98
C PRO A 375 -18.11 19.49 27.35
N LEU A 376 -17.61 20.17 26.33
CA LEU A 376 -17.05 21.51 26.42
C LEU A 376 -17.79 22.44 25.45
N PRO A 377 -17.72 23.76 25.64
CA PRO A 377 -18.32 24.71 24.70
C PRO A 377 -17.86 24.53 23.26
N GLU A 378 -18.63 25.08 22.31
CA GLU A 378 -18.32 25.13 20.86
C GLU A 378 -18.13 23.77 20.19
N GLY A 379 -18.90 22.75 20.59
CA GLY A 379 -18.83 21.42 19.97
C GLY A 379 -17.52 20.66 20.22
N ARG A 380 -16.86 20.95 21.35
CA ARG A 380 -15.67 20.28 21.86
C ARG A 380 -16.03 19.32 22.99
N GLU A 381 -15.08 18.44 23.31
CA GLU A 381 -15.17 17.52 24.44
C GLU A 381 -13.81 17.29 25.08
N LEU A 382 -13.77 17.12 26.39
CA LEU A 382 -12.63 16.52 27.10
C LEU A 382 -12.80 15.02 27.13
N ALA A 383 -11.97 14.30 26.38
CA ALA A 383 -11.93 12.84 26.42
C ALA A 383 -10.82 12.37 27.37
N ILE A 384 -11.19 11.59 28.35
CA ILE A 384 -10.27 10.89 29.25
C ILE A 384 -10.06 9.48 28.71
N LEU A 385 -8.83 9.14 28.37
CA LEU A 385 -8.44 7.86 27.83
C LEU A 385 -7.43 7.18 28.74
N THR A 386 -7.46 5.85 28.73
CA THR A 386 -6.38 5.02 29.27
C THR A 386 -5.62 4.40 28.11
N ASP A 387 -4.34 4.73 27.96
CA ASP A 387 -3.52 4.15 26.90
C ASP A 387 -3.17 2.69 27.16
N GLY A 388 -2.61 1.99 26.17
CA GLY A 388 -2.26 0.57 26.30
C GLY A 388 -1.15 0.27 27.32
N ALA A 389 -0.45 1.28 27.80
CA ALA A 389 0.48 1.19 28.93
C ALA A 389 -0.20 1.49 30.28
N GLY A 390 -1.52 1.75 30.27
CA GLY A 390 -2.29 2.10 31.44
C GLY A 390 -2.05 3.52 31.94
N ASN A 391 -1.60 4.45 31.09
CA ASN A 391 -1.47 5.84 31.46
C ASN A 391 -2.80 6.57 31.31
N PHE A 392 -3.09 7.46 32.24
CA PHE A 392 -4.22 8.38 32.19
C PHE A 392 -3.88 9.54 31.24
N THR A 393 -4.66 9.71 30.17
CA THR A 393 -4.35 10.65 29.08
C THR A 393 -5.56 11.49 28.70
N PRO A 394 -5.72 12.69 29.29
CA PRO A 394 -6.73 13.65 28.88
C PRO A 394 -6.41 14.22 27.48
N GLN A 395 -7.45 14.49 26.71
CA GLN A 395 -7.32 15.25 25.44
C GLN A 395 -8.57 16.08 25.18
N VAL A 396 -8.37 17.32 24.71
CA VAL A 396 -9.48 18.15 24.20
C VAL A 396 -9.56 17.98 22.69
N ARG A 397 -10.76 17.69 22.22
CA ARG A 397 -11.01 17.40 20.79
C ARG A 397 -12.40 17.87 20.36
N THR A 398 -12.67 17.94 19.06
CA THR A 398 -14.03 18.05 18.53
C THR A 398 -14.80 16.78 18.90
N VAL A 399 -16.10 16.90 19.14
CA VAL A 399 -17.00 15.74 19.39
C VAL A 399 -16.81 14.70 18.31
N GLN A 400 -16.58 13.45 18.70
CA GLN A 400 -16.31 12.33 17.79
C GLN A 400 -17.32 11.21 17.97
N PRO A 401 -17.64 10.45 16.91
CA PRO A 401 -18.47 9.26 17.05
C PRO A 401 -17.73 8.16 17.84
N VAL A 402 -18.44 7.57 18.80
CA VAL A 402 -17.93 6.49 19.67
C VAL A 402 -18.74 5.24 19.43
N VAL A 403 -18.13 4.19 18.90
CA VAL A 403 -18.73 2.86 18.73
C VAL A 403 -18.87 2.18 20.08
N ASP A 404 -20.07 1.74 20.39
CA ASP A 404 -20.43 0.98 21.60
C ASP A 404 -20.97 -0.42 21.31
N GLY A 405 -21.13 -0.79 20.02
CA GLY A 405 -21.50 -2.13 19.60
C GLY A 405 -20.86 -2.48 18.25
N VAL A 406 -20.39 -3.72 18.13
CA VAL A 406 -19.80 -4.28 16.91
C VAL A 406 -20.30 -5.71 16.75
N GLU A 407 -21.00 -6.00 15.66
CA GLU A 407 -21.47 -7.35 15.40
C GLU A 407 -21.46 -7.71 13.92
N TRP A 408 -21.38 -9.00 13.63
CA TRP A 408 -21.61 -9.56 12.29
C TRP A 408 -22.98 -10.25 12.28
N SER A 409 -23.84 -9.86 11.35
CA SER A 409 -25.08 -10.57 11.09
C SER A 409 -24.84 -11.92 10.43
N ALA A 410 -25.82 -12.79 10.42
CA ALA A 410 -25.73 -14.12 9.80
C ALA A 410 -25.49 -14.06 8.29
N ASP A 411 -25.92 -13.00 7.61
CA ASP A 411 -25.76 -12.76 6.17
C ASP A 411 -24.49 -11.94 5.83
N GLY A 412 -23.57 -11.77 6.79
CA GLY A 412 -22.26 -11.16 6.59
C GLY A 412 -22.25 -9.64 6.56
N GLU A 413 -23.26 -8.99 7.10
CA GLU A 413 -23.27 -7.54 7.30
C GLU A 413 -22.58 -7.18 8.61
N LEU A 414 -21.63 -6.26 8.57
CA LEU A 414 -21.05 -5.63 9.75
C LEU A 414 -21.94 -4.48 10.20
N VAL A 415 -22.40 -4.55 11.46
CA VAL A 415 -23.17 -3.49 12.09
C VAL A 415 -22.31 -2.83 13.17
N LEU A 416 -22.14 -1.51 13.05
CA LEU A 416 -21.50 -0.65 14.04
C LEU A 416 -22.55 0.25 14.65
N THR A 417 -22.79 0.13 15.95
CA THR A 417 -23.67 1.04 16.70
C THR A 417 -22.84 1.97 17.59
N GLY A 418 -23.37 3.14 17.90
CA GLY A 418 -22.61 4.06 18.75
C GLY A 418 -23.33 5.37 19.06
N VAL A 419 -22.60 6.28 19.71
CA VAL A 419 -23.07 7.60 20.13
C VAL A 419 -22.35 8.67 19.34
N TYR A 420 -23.09 9.67 18.88
CA TYR A 420 -22.56 10.89 18.28
C TYR A 420 -23.50 12.07 18.61
N THR A 421 -23.06 12.94 19.52
CA THR A 421 -23.85 14.09 20.02
C THR A 421 -23.58 15.40 19.26
N GLY A 422 -22.74 15.33 18.22
CA GLY A 422 -22.46 16.47 17.35
C GLY A 422 -23.54 16.68 16.27
N PRO A 423 -23.41 17.71 15.42
CA PRO A 423 -24.37 18.01 14.34
C PRO A 423 -24.33 16.90 13.28
N ALA A 424 -25.37 16.10 13.20
CA ALA A 424 -25.46 14.92 12.33
C ALA A 424 -26.06 15.20 10.93
N GLU A 425 -26.86 16.25 10.75
CA GLU A 425 -27.67 16.50 9.56
C GLU A 425 -26.90 16.64 8.26
N GLN A 426 -25.65 17.07 8.32
CA GLN A 426 -24.78 17.23 7.15
C GLN A 426 -23.58 16.29 7.18
N MET A 427 -23.69 15.16 7.87
CA MET A 427 -22.60 14.20 8.03
C MET A 427 -22.86 12.90 7.28
N LYS A 428 -21.79 12.27 6.82
CA LYS A 428 -21.79 10.91 6.26
C LYS A 428 -20.64 10.12 6.82
N MET A 429 -20.82 8.82 6.97
CA MET A 429 -19.71 7.93 7.29
C MET A 429 -19.05 7.39 6.02
N VAL A 430 -17.74 7.26 6.06
CA VAL A 430 -16.93 6.70 4.98
C VAL A 430 -15.87 5.74 5.55
N LEU A 431 -15.52 4.73 4.78
CA LEU A 431 -14.37 3.89 5.03
C LEU A 431 -13.20 4.42 4.19
N ARG A 432 -12.10 4.79 4.85
CA ARG A 432 -10.90 5.26 4.18
C ARG A 432 -9.79 4.23 4.23
N HIS A 433 -9.24 3.87 3.07
CA HIS A 433 -8.12 2.95 2.98
C HIS A 433 -6.82 3.58 3.50
N THR A 434 -6.08 2.89 4.37
CA THR A 434 -4.88 3.45 5.03
C THR A 434 -3.67 3.62 4.12
N GLY A 435 -3.58 2.85 3.05
CA GLY A 435 -2.44 2.85 2.12
C GLY A 435 -2.73 3.42 0.73
N ARG A 436 -3.98 3.86 0.47
CA ARG A 436 -4.43 4.37 -0.83
C ARG A 436 -5.29 5.60 -0.62
N ASN A 437 -5.42 6.44 -1.63
CA ASN A 437 -6.44 7.48 -1.63
C ASN A 437 -7.74 6.91 -2.18
N GLU A 438 -8.38 6.04 -1.40
CA GLU A 438 -9.61 5.37 -1.76
C GLU A 438 -10.58 5.42 -0.57
N ASP A 439 -11.76 5.94 -0.82
CA ASP A 439 -12.86 5.96 0.11
C ASP A 439 -13.98 5.05 -0.40
N ARG A 440 -14.69 4.38 0.52
CA ARG A 440 -15.89 3.60 0.24
C ARG A 440 -17.03 4.10 1.12
N PRO A 441 -18.28 4.08 0.64
CA PRO A 441 -19.41 4.46 1.47
C PRO A 441 -19.53 3.51 2.65
N LEU A 442 -19.87 4.08 3.81
CA LEU A 442 -20.31 3.37 5.00
C LEU A 442 -21.69 3.96 5.36
N PRO A 443 -22.80 3.39 4.82
CA PRO A 443 -24.14 3.88 5.13
C PRO A 443 -24.38 3.94 6.63
N ALA A 444 -24.86 5.07 7.13
CA ALA A 444 -25.12 5.29 8.54
C ALA A 444 -26.40 6.12 8.75
N GLU A 445 -27.20 5.71 9.70
CA GLU A 445 -28.38 6.41 10.18
C GLU A 445 -28.06 7.09 11.51
N PHE A 446 -28.49 8.33 11.67
CA PHE A 446 -28.29 9.12 12.89
C PHE A 446 -29.65 9.49 13.46
N ALA A 447 -29.92 9.14 14.71
CA ALA A 447 -31.12 9.49 15.46
C ALA A 447 -30.82 9.58 16.96
N ASP A 448 -31.37 10.56 17.65
CA ASP A 448 -31.32 10.71 19.11
C ASP A 448 -29.91 10.63 19.71
N GLY A 449 -28.93 11.27 19.04
CA GLY A 449 -27.54 11.28 19.48
C GLY A 449 -26.81 9.95 19.29
N ARG A 450 -27.43 9.00 18.58
CA ARG A 450 -26.86 7.69 18.26
C ARG A 450 -26.68 7.53 16.75
N PHE A 451 -25.87 6.53 16.37
CA PHE A 451 -25.76 6.12 14.97
C PHE A 451 -25.76 4.60 14.84
N THR A 452 -26.23 4.13 13.68
CA THR A 452 -26.08 2.75 13.24
C THR A 452 -25.48 2.76 11.83
N ALA A 453 -24.28 2.21 11.68
CA ALA A 453 -23.61 2.10 10.38
C ALA A 453 -23.57 0.65 9.94
N ARG A 454 -23.84 0.40 8.65
CA ARG A 454 -23.95 -0.94 8.06
C ARG A 454 -23.01 -1.09 6.89
N LEU A 455 -22.30 -2.23 6.83
CA LEU A 455 -21.33 -2.55 5.80
C LEU A 455 -21.51 -3.98 5.31
N ARG A 456 -21.72 -4.15 4.00
CA ARG A 456 -21.65 -5.45 3.33
C ARG A 456 -20.33 -5.55 2.56
N PRO A 457 -19.26 -6.06 3.20
CA PRO A 457 -17.93 -5.97 2.60
C PRO A 457 -17.74 -6.88 1.39
N ASP A 458 -18.53 -7.93 1.18
CA ASP A 458 -18.48 -8.78 -0.02
C ASP A 458 -19.13 -8.11 -1.26
N THR A 459 -19.95 -7.08 -1.06
CA THR A 459 -20.75 -6.47 -2.12
C THR A 459 -20.66 -4.95 -2.13
N MET A 460 -19.45 -4.40 -2.08
CA MET A 460 -19.22 -2.96 -2.14
C MET A 460 -19.62 -2.38 -3.50
N PRO A 461 -20.41 -1.31 -3.54
CA PRO A 461 -20.87 -0.74 -4.80
C PRO A 461 -19.72 -0.14 -5.62
N THR A 462 -19.82 -0.28 -6.93
CA THR A 462 -18.98 0.36 -7.95
C THR A 462 -19.83 0.90 -9.09
N TYR A 463 -19.20 1.57 -10.05
CA TYR A 463 -19.90 2.04 -11.25
C TYR A 463 -20.47 0.91 -12.14
N GLU A 464 -19.94 -0.32 -12.05
CA GLU A 464 -20.35 -1.45 -12.92
C GLU A 464 -21.11 -2.56 -12.18
N GLY A 465 -21.26 -2.46 -10.87
CA GLY A 465 -21.90 -3.47 -10.04
C GLY A 465 -21.27 -3.52 -8.66
N THR A 466 -21.13 -4.70 -8.07
CA THR A 466 -20.53 -4.87 -6.75
C THR A 466 -19.24 -5.66 -6.80
N VAL A 467 -18.32 -5.33 -5.91
CA VAL A 467 -17.05 -6.05 -5.71
C VAL A 467 -16.78 -6.19 -4.21
N PRO A 468 -15.99 -7.17 -3.76
CA PRO A 468 -15.62 -7.25 -2.36
C PRO A 468 -14.76 -6.06 -1.95
N LEU A 469 -14.82 -5.67 -0.68
CA LEU A 469 -13.96 -4.63 -0.11
C LEU A 469 -12.50 -4.97 -0.38
N ARG A 470 -11.76 -4.10 -1.05
CA ARG A 470 -10.36 -4.31 -1.44
C ARG A 470 -9.50 -4.71 -0.26
N ALA A 471 -8.52 -5.59 -0.48
CA ALA A 471 -7.57 -6.02 0.54
C ALA A 471 -6.80 -4.85 1.18
N GLY A 472 -6.72 -4.85 2.51
CA GLY A 472 -6.05 -3.83 3.31
C GLY A 472 -6.90 -3.34 4.48
N ARG A 473 -6.44 -2.26 5.12
CA ARG A 473 -7.08 -1.69 6.29
C ARG A 473 -7.91 -0.48 5.93
N TRP A 474 -9.12 -0.45 6.45
CA TRP A 474 -10.12 0.56 6.22
C TRP A 474 -10.55 1.20 7.54
N MET A 475 -10.33 2.50 7.67
CA MET A 475 -10.67 3.28 8.85
C MET A 475 -12.04 3.91 8.66
N PRO A 476 -13.03 3.64 9.52
CA PRO A 476 -14.26 4.41 9.52
C PRO A 476 -13.95 5.86 9.91
N ARG A 477 -14.59 6.79 9.20
CA ARG A 477 -14.45 8.24 9.37
C ARG A 477 -15.82 8.89 9.28
N LEU A 478 -16.01 9.96 10.02
CA LEU A 478 -17.17 10.82 9.89
C LEU A 478 -16.75 12.09 9.15
N ARG A 479 -17.46 12.44 8.08
CA ARG A 479 -17.16 13.52 7.13
C ARG A 479 -18.40 14.38 6.90
N ARG A 480 -18.24 15.68 6.76
CA ARG A 480 -19.31 16.55 6.25
C ARG A 480 -19.62 16.19 4.80
N THR A 481 -20.89 16.19 4.42
CA THR A 481 -21.33 15.81 3.07
C THR A 481 -20.71 16.67 1.97
N THR A 482 -20.45 17.95 2.28
CA THR A 482 -19.81 18.94 1.39
C THR A 482 -18.28 18.98 1.48
N GLU A 483 -17.68 18.19 2.40
CA GLU A 483 -16.22 18.22 2.59
C GLU A 483 -15.51 17.26 1.62
N TRP A 484 -14.53 17.78 0.93
CA TRP A 484 -13.65 17.02 0.03
C TRP A 484 -12.27 16.74 0.67
N ASP A 485 -11.83 17.59 1.63
CA ASP A 485 -10.55 17.44 2.30
C ASP A 485 -10.63 16.40 3.43
N HIS A 486 -10.16 15.20 3.13
CA HIS A 486 -10.13 14.09 4.08
C HIS A 486 -9.31 14.34 5.35
N THR A 487 -8.46 15.38 5.37
CA THR A 487 -7.68 15.74 6.58
C THR A 487 -8.56 16.33 7.68
N ARG A 488 -9.79 16.74 7.31
CA ARG A 488 -10.81 17.24 8.23
C ARG A 488 -11.79 16.18 8.72
N ASP A 489 -11.64 14.92 8.26
CA ASP A 489 -12.47 13.82 8.72
C ASP A 489 -12.31 13.57 10.21
N LEU A 490 -13.42 13.40 10.92
CA LEU A 490 -13.42 13.00 12.32
C LEU A 490 -13.11 11.49 12.43
N PRO A 491 -12.19 11.08 13.28
CA PRO A 491 -11.96 9.67 13.55
C PRO A 491 -13.16 9.08 14.28
N VAL A 492 -13.47 7.83 13.95
CA VAL A 492 -14.44 7.02 14.71
C VAL A 492 -13.68 6.30 15.80
N THR A 493 -14.10 6.48 17.05
CA THR A 493 -13.48 5.89 18.23
C THR A 493 -14.31 4.70 18.73
N VAL A 494 -13.77 3.93 19.65
CA VAL A 494 -14.43 2.75 20.23
C VAL A 494 -14.41 2.81 21.75
N ARG A 495 -15.51 2.42 22.37
CA ARG A 495 -15.64 2.34 23.82
C ARG A 495 -14.67 1.30 24.41
N PRO A 496 -13.98 1.59 25.51
CA PRO A 496 -12.89 0.73 26.03
C PRO A 496 -13.31 -0.69 26.41
N ASP A 497 -14.53 -0.90 26.86
CA ASP A 497 -15.06 -2.21 27.23
C ASP A 497 -15.20 -3.16 26.00
N LEU A 498 -15.47 -2.62 24.81
CA LEU A 498 -15.48 -3.40 23.58
C LEU A 498 -14.10 -3.86 23.12
N VAL A 499 -13.04 -3.22 23.63
CA VAL A 499 -11.67 -3.58 23.24
C VAL A 499 -11.33 -5.03 23.53
N GLY A 500 -11.94 -5.60 24.60
CA GLY A 500 -11.76 -7.00 24.99
C GLY A 500 -12.46 -8.00 24.06
N THR A 501 -13.44 -7.57 23.26
CA THR A 501 -14.17 -8.44 22.31
C THR A 501 -13.51 -8.48 20.93
N LEU A 502 -12.57 -7.61 20.67
CA LEU A 502 -11.83 -7.55 19.41
C LEU A 502 -10.53 -8.37 19.47
N PRO A 503 -10.08 -9.01 18.38
CA PRO A 503 -10.61 -8.91 17.00
C PRO A 503 -11.88 -9.74 16.77
N LEU A 504 -12.80 -9.20 15.96
CA LEU A 504 -14.01 -9.89 15.54
C LEU A 504 -13.94 -10.20 14.05
N ALA A 505 -13.79 -11.49 13.70
CA ALA A 505 -13.58 -11.94 12.33
C ALA A 505 -14.87 -12.53 11.73
N HIS A 506 -15.05 -12.30 10.43
CA HIS A 506 -16.07 -12.92 9.61
C HIS A 506 -15.45 -13.53 8.34
N ARG A 507 -15.84 -14.75 7.97
CA ARG A 507 -15.44 -15.39 6.72
C ARG A 507 -16.49 -15.10 5.66
N GLY A 508 -16.19 -14.17 4.76
CA GLY A 508 -16.98 -13.93 3.56
C GLY A 508 -16.73 -14.95 2.46
N GLU A 509 -17.34 -14.76 1.31
CA GLU A 509 -17.27 -15.69 0.18
C GLU A 509 -15.81 -15.90 -0.29
N HIS A 510 -15.06 -14.84 -0.44
CA HIS A 510 -13.74 -14.88 -1.04
C HIS A 510 -12.61 -14.60 -0.07
N ARG A 511 -12.86 -13.91 1.04
CA ARG A 511 -11.82 -13.45 1.96
C ARG A 511 -12.34 -13.35 3.40
N THR A 512 -11.44 -13.15 4.33
CA THR A 512 -11.80 -12.90 5.73
C THR A 512 -11.77 -11.40 6.00
N TYR A 513 -12.80 -10.91 6.66
CA TYR A 513 -12.89 -9.55 7.19
C TYR A 513 -12.71 -9.57 8.70
N THR A 514 -11.98 -8.61 9.24
CA THR A 514 -11.72 -8.56 10.67
C THR A 514 -11.87 -7.13 11.16
N VAL A 515 -12.76 -6.94 12.14
CA VAL A 515 -12.82 -5.68 12.89
C VAL A 515 -11.77 -5.75 13.98
N GLU A 516 -10.90 -4.76 14.03
CA GLU A 516 -9.80 -4.73 14.98
C GLU A 516 -9.54 -3.31 15.45
N ARG A 517 -8.89 -3.17 16.60
CA ARG A 517 -8.51 -1.86 17.12
C ARG A 517 -7.17 -1.40 16.55
N VAL A 518 -7.03 -0.07 16.45
CA VAL A 518 -5.76 0.62 16.19
C VAL A 518 -5.54 1.72 17.23
N ASP A 519 -4.31 1.87 17.70
CA ASP A 519 -3.97 2.72 18.83
C ASP A 519 -4.80 2.33 20.09
N PHE A 520 -5.36 3.28 20.81
CA PHE A 520 -6.04 3.01 22.09
C PHE A 520 -7.56 3.01 21.99
N ASP A 521 -8.09 3.80 21.06
CA ASP A 521 -9.50 4.15 21.00
C ASP A 521 -10.10 4.10 19.59
N ARG A 522 -9.40 3.59 18.59
CA ARG A 522 -9.88 3.55 17.20
C ARG A 522 -10.00 2.12 16.69
N ILE A 523 -10.88 1.94 15.70
CA ILE A 523 -11.09 0.67 15.02
C ILE A 523 -10.76 0.77 13.53
N PHE A 524 -10.53 -0.37 12.92
CA PHE A 524 -10.46 -0.53 11.48
C PHE A 524 -11.10 -1.85 11.05
N VAL A 525 -11.51 -1.91 9.81
CA VAL A 525 -11.90 -3.15 9.14
C VAL A 525 -10.73 -3.60 8.28
N GLU A 526 -10.16 -4.76 8.55
CA GLU A 526 -9.16 -5.38 7.69
C GLU A 526 -9.84 -6.34 6.72
N SER A 527 -9.72 -6.05 5.43
CA SER A 527 -10.07 -6.98 4.37
C SER A 527 -8.83 -7.81 4.03
N GLY A 528 -8.91 -9.11 4.24
CA GLY A 528 -7.81 -10.04 4.00
C GLY A 528 -7.49 -10.20 2.50
N PRO A 529 -6.34 -10.80 2.17
CA PRO A 529 -5.99 -11.10 0.79
C PRO A 529 -6.83 -12.24 0.22
N VAL A 530 -7.09 -12.21 -1.09
CA VAL A 530 -7.81 -13.27 -1.83
C VAL A 530 -7.04 -14.60 -1.79
N LEU A 531 -5.74 -14.54 -2.09
CA LEU A 531 -4.90 -15.72 -2.08
C LEU A 531 -4.53 -16.12 -0.65
N GLY A 532 -4.69 -17.38 -0.32
CA GLY A 532 -4.22 -17.96 0.93
C GLY A 532 -2.68 -17.95 1.06
N PRO A 533 -2.15 -18.19 2.26
CA PRO A 533 -0.71 -18.17 2.50
C PRO A 533 0.05 -19.24 1.71
N GLU A 534 -0.62 -20.31 1.25
CA GLU A 534 -0.06 -21.37 0.41
C GLU A 534 0.24 -20.94 -1.03
N LEU A 535 -0.32 -19.82 -1.49
CA LEU A 535 -0.06 -19.23 -2.81
C LEU A 535 0.66 -17.87 -2.73
N ARG A 536 0.68 -17.24 -1.56
CA ARG A 536 1.28 -15.92 -1.40
C ARG A 536 2.79 -15.96 -1.16
N GLY A 537 3.45 -14.88 -1.57
CA GLY A 537 4.87 -14.63 -1.35
C GLY A 537 5.76 -15.18 -2.46
N ALA A 538 6.97 -14.66 -2.51
CA ALA A 538 7.93 -14.93 -3.58
C ALA A 538 8.26 -16.42 -3.74
N TYR A 539 8.40 -17.16 -2.65
CA TYR A 539 8.69 -18.59 -2.67
C TYR A 539 7.56 -19.40 -3.33
N ARG A 540 6.31 -19.17 -2.92
CA ARG A 540 5.16 -19.91 -3.47
C ARG A 540 4.91 -19.55 -4.93
N GLN A 541 5.04 -18.28 -5.29
CA GLN A 541 4.91 -17.83 -6.67
C GLN A 541 6.03 -18.38 -7.56
N ARG A 542 7.24 -18.58 -7.03
CA ARG A 542 8.30 -19.30 -7.74
C ARG A 542 7.94 -20.74 -7.99
N LEU A 543 7.37 -21.46 -7.02
CA LEU A 543 6.91 -22.84 -7.24
C LEU A 543 5.81 -22.92 -8.30
N MET A 544 4.90 -21.95 -8.34
CA MET A 544 3.88 -21.90 -9.41
C MET A 544 4.53 -21.69 -10.77
N ARG A 545 5.54 -20.81 -10.87
CA ARG A 545 6.27 -20.56 -12.11
C ARG A 545 7.12 -21.75 -12.55
N ASP A 546 7.94 -22.30 -11.64
CA ASP A 546 9.04 -23.22 -12.00
C ASP A 546 8.63 -24.70 -11.95
N VAL A 547 7.55 -25.02 -11.22
CA VAL A 547 7.08 -26.40 -11.06
C VAL A 547 5.69 -26.59 -11.67
N TYR A 548 4.71 -25.79 -11.24
CA TYR A 548 3.33 -25.96 -11.68
C TYR A 548 3.11 -25.60 -13.16
N THR A 549 3.61 -24.44 -13.60
CA THR A 549 3.43 -23.98 -15.00
C THR A 549 4.05 -24.94 -16.03
N PRO A 550 5.29 -25.47 -15.86
CA PRO A 550 5.83 -26.47 -16.78
C PRO A 550 4.94 -27.70 -16.91
N GLU A 551 4.33 -28.20 -15.84
CA GLU A 551 3.41 -29.34 -15.91
C GLU A 551 2.14 -28.98 -16.71
N GLN A 552 1.57 -27.79 -16.49
CA GLN A 552 0.42 -27.32 -17.29
C GLN A 552 0.76 -27.18 -18.77
N ARG A 553 1.98 -26.82 -19.10
CA ARG A 553 2.44 -26.68 -20.49
C ARG A 553 2.57 -28.02 -21.24
N LYS A 554 2.58 -29.14 -20.55
CA LYS A 554 2.53 -30.50 -21.18
C LYS A 554 1.13 -30.84 -21.69
N LEU A 555 0.10 -30.21 -21.14
CA LEU A 555 -1.28 -30.44 -21.55
C LEU A 555 -1.62 -29.66 -22.84
N PRO A 556 -2.60 -30.10 -23.63
CA PRO A 556 -3.02 -29.39 -24.84
C PRO A 556 -3.41 -27.94 -24.59
N LEU A 557 -3.24 -27.08 -25.59
CA LEU A 557 -3.85 -25.75 -25.60
C LEU A 557 -5.37 -25.89 -25.57
N ARG A 558 -6.02 -24.92 -24.93
CA ARG A 558 -7.49 -24.77 -24.87
C ARG A 558 -7.89 -23.71 -25.87
N GLU A 559 -9.03 -23.90 -26.52
CA GLU A 559 -9.67 -22.83 -27.31
C GLU A 559 -10.21 -21.78 -26.37
N ALA A 560 -9.30 -20.95 -25.86
CA ALA A 560 -9.56 -19.94 -24.85
C ALA A 560 -8.75 -18.66 -25.15
N VAL A 561 -9.32 -17.54 -24.78
CA VAL A 561 -8.65 -16.22 -24.80
C VAL A 561 -8.44 -15.74 -23.38
N LEU A 562 -7.20 -15.51 -22.99
CA LEU A 562 -6.86 -14.84 -21.73
C LEU A 562 -6.67 -13.35 -21.96
N TYR A 563 -7.54 -12.54 -21.38
CA TYR A 563 -7.47 -11.09 -21.45
C TYR A 563 -6.73 -10.51 -20.23
N ASN A 564 -5.81 -9.60 -20.50
CA ASN A 564 -5.07 -8.86 -19.47
C ASN A 564 -5.14 -7.34 -19.74
N SER A 565 -6.06 -6.66 -19.07
CA SER A 565 -6.18 -5.21 -19.11
C SER A 565 -5.49 -4.60 -17.88
N PHE A 566 -4.43 -3.81 -18.11
CA PHE A 566 -3.68 -3.09 -17.06
C PHE A 566 -3.26 -3.94 -15.86
N GLY A 567 -2.86 -5.20 -16.10
CA GLY A 567 -2.45 -6.13 -15.05
C GLY A 567 -3.62 -6.64 -14.20
N GLY A 568 -4.79 -6.83 -14.78
CA GLY A 568 -6.01 -7.35 -14.13
C GLY A 568 -6.71 -6.34 -13.22
N LYS A 569 -6.41 -5.05 -13.35
CA LYS A 569 -7.05 -4.00 -12.55
C LYS A 569 -8.36 -3.51 -13.13
N GLN A 570 -8.59 -3.80 -14.39
CA GLN A 570 -9.78 -3.42 -15.17
C GLN A 570 -10.07 -4.52 -16.18
N PHE A 571 -11.29 -4.52 -16.74
CA PHE A 571 -11.63 -5.23 -17.96
C PHE A 571 -12.13 -4.22 -18.97
N SER A 572 -11.21 -3.56 -19.68
CA SER A 572 -11.45 -2.35 -20.49
C SER A 572 -10.42 -2.26 -21.61
N ASP A 573 -10.42 -1.14 -22.33
CA ASP A 573 -9.43 -0.85 -23.36
C ASP A 573 -9.48 -1.85 -24.53
N SER A 574 -8.43 -1.94 -25.33
CA SER A 574 -8.36 -2.82 -26.50
C SER A 574 -8.63 -4.31 -26.21
N PRO A 575 -8.18 -4.90 -25.08
CA PRO A 575 -8.56 -6.29 -24.77
C PRO A 575 -10.07 -6.52 -24.64
N ARG A 576 -10.82 -5.56 -24.06
CA ARG A 576 -12.28 -5.63 -24.00
C ARG A 576 -12.91 -5.50 -25.38
N ALA A 577 -12.42 -4.58 -26.22
CA ALA A 577 -12.94 -4.41 -27.57
C ALA A 577 -12.73 -5.66 -28.43
N VAL A 578 -11.58 -6.37 -28.29
CA VAL A 578 -11.35 -7.67 -28.93
C VAL A 578 -12.33 -8.74 -28.40
N TYR A 579 -12.63 -8.76 -27.09
CA TYR A 579 -13.66 -9.64 -26.55
C TYR A 579 -15.03 -9.36 -27.16
N GLU A 580 -15.45 -8.09 -27.22
CA GLU A 580 -16.75 -7.69 -27.77
C GLU A 580 -16.89 -8.09 -29.23
N GLU A 581 -15.80 -7.97 -30.01
CA GLU A 581 -15.78 -8.40 -31.42
C GLU A 581 -15.87 -9.93 -31.58
N LEU A 582 -15.11 -10.71 -30.81
CA LEU A 582 -15.19 -12.19 -30.81
C LEU A 582 -16.60 -12.67 -30.45
N LYS A 583 -17.22 -12.03 -29.45
CA LYS A 583 -18.59 -12.31 -29.04
C LYS A 583 -19.61 -11.96 -30.14
N ARG A 584 -19.44 -10.81 -30.78
CA ARG A 584 -20.29 -10.36 -31.91
C ARG A 584 -20.26 -11.35 -33.06
N ARG A 585 -19.10 -11.97 -33.32
CA ARG A 585 -18.91 -12.99 -34.36
C ARG A 585 -19.44 -14.38 -33.97
N GLY A 586 -19.78 -14.60 -32.69
CA GLY A 586 -20.13 -15.94 -32.20
C GLY A 586 -18.96 -16.92 -32.22
N THR A 587 -17.72 -16.43 -32.08
CA THR A 587 -16.53 -17.30 -32.06
C THR A 587 -16.56 -18.23 -30.86
N GLU A 588 -16.46 -19.53 -31.08
CA GLU A 588 -16.50 -20.56 -30.04
C GLU A 588 -15.14 -20.65 -29.29
N VAL A 589 -14.94 -19.79 -28.32
CA VAL A 589 -13.77 -19.77 -27.43
C VAL A 589 -14.19 -19.49 -25.99
N GLU A 590 -13.46 -20.06 -25.04
CA GLU A 590 -13.63 -19.71 -23.63
C GLU A 590 -13.03 -18.30 -23.36
N HIS A 591 -13.79 -17.42 -22.73
CA HIS A 591 -13.32 -16.10 -22.36
C HIS A 591 -12.85 -16.07 -20.91
N ILE A 592 -11.56 -15.79 -20.68
CA ILE A 592 -10.92 -15.73 -19.37
C ILE A 592 -10.31 -14.35 -19.15
N ALA A 593 -10.66 -13.66 -18.07
CA ALA A 593 -10.07 -12.38 -17.72
C ALA A 593 -9.17 -12.51 -16.48
N MET A 594 -7.95 -12.01 -16.58
CA MET A 594 -7.10 -11.82 -15.41
C MET A 594 -7.69 -10.70 -14.56
N VAL A 595 -7.89 -10.98 -13.27
CA VAL A 595 -8.35 -9.99 -12.28
C VAL A 595 -7.34 -9.85 -11.14
N HIS A 596 -7.30 -8.68 -10.53
CA HIS A 596 -6.43 -8.41 -9.39
C HIS A 596 -7.26 -7.97 -8.20
N ASP A 597 -7.15 -8.73 -7.09
CA ASP A 597 -7.85 -8.46 -5.83
C ASP A 597 -9.38 -8.45 -6.00
N GLN A 598 -9.90 -9.19 -6.96
CA GLN A 598 -11.33 -9.29 -7.29
C GLN A 598 -12.03 -7.93 -7.45
N GLN A 599 -11.32 -6.92 -7.91
CA GLN A 599 -11.83 -5.55 -8.02
C GLN A 599 -12.41 -5.22 -9.40
N VAL A 600 -12.75 -6.23 -10.19
CA VAL A 600 -13.26 -6.05 -11.56
C VAL A 600 -14.59 -6.77 -11.71
N VAL A 601 -15.61 -6.04 -12.12
CA VAL A 601 -16.88 -6.62 -12.55
C VAL A 601 -16.71 -7.11 -13.99
N LEU A 602 -17.02 -8.38 -14.21
CA LEU A 602 -16.90 -9.01 -15.52
C LEU A 602 -18.26 -9.21 -16.16
N PRO A 603 -18.37 -9.08 -17.50
CA PRO A 603 -19.62 -9.38 -18.19
C PRO A 603 -19.96 -10.88 -18.12
N PRO A 604 -21.25 -11.23 -18.26
CA PRO A 604 -21.70 -12.63 -18.30
C PRO A 604 -20.95 -13.44 -19.38
N GLY A 605 -20.50 -14.64 -18.98
CA GLY A 605 -19.74 -15.53 -19.87
C GLY A 605 -18.21 -15.31 -19.85
N VAL A 606 -17.70 -14.34 -19.12
CA VAL A 606 -16.26 -14.17 -18.91
C VAL A 606 -15.87 -14.69 -17.52
N ARG A 607 -14.98 -15.67 -17.48
CA ARG A 607 -14.47 -16.25 -16.25
C ARG A 607 -13.28 -15.46 -15.72
N GLY A 608 -13.39 -14.98 -14.47
CA GLY A 608 -12.30 -14.29 -13.77
C GLY A 608 -11.27 -15.27 -13.20
N VAL A 609 -9.98 -14.95 -13.37
CA VAL A 609 -8.88 -15.66 -12.69
C VAL A 609 -8.02 -14.66 -11.92
N GLU A 610 -7.87 -14.89 -10.62
CA GLU A 610 -7.08 -14.00 -9.76
C GLU A 610 -5.60 -14.09 -10.09
N TRP A 611 -4.95 -12.94 -10.27
CA TRP A 611 -3.51 -12.89 -10.53
C TRP A 611 -2.70 -13.66 -9.46
N GLY A 612 -1.87 -14.60 -9.92
CA GLY A 612 -1.02 -15.42 -9.05
C GLY A 612 -1.71 -16.66 -8.46
N SER A 613 -2.98 -16.91 -8.80
CA SER A 613 -3.67 -18.17 -8.47
C SER A 613 -3.22 -19.31 -9.40
N LYS A 614 -3.56 -20.55 -9.04
CA LYS A 614 -3.30 -21.72 -9.90
C LYS A 614 -4.01 -21.59 -11.25
N GLU A 615 -5.25 -21.12 -11.21
CA GLU A 615 -6.11 -20.92 -12.39
C GLU A 615 -5.51 -19.88 -13.34
N TRP A 616 -4.89 -18.82 -12.81
CA TRP A 616 -4.19 -17.82 -13.62
C TRP A 616 -2.94 -18.43 -14.31
N TYR A 617 -2.13 -19.21 -13.58
CA TYR A 617 -0.96 -19.87 -14.17
C TYR A 617 -1.37 -20.90 -15.23
N GLU A 618 -2.44 -21.66 -14.99
CA GLU A 618 -3.02 -22.59 -15.97
C GLU A 618 -3.53 -21.85 -17.20
N ALA A 619 -4.33 -20.78 -17.02
CA ALA A 619 -4.85 -19.99 -18.13
C ALA A 619 -3.71 -19.41 -18.99
N LEU A 620 -2.66 -18.85 -18.36
CA LEU A 620 -1.50 -18.33 -19.07
C LEU A 620 -0.72 -19.42 -19.83
N ALA A 621 -0.63 -20.63 -19.27
CA ALA A 621 0.08 -21.76 -19.89
C ALA A 621 -0.71 -22.43 -21.01
N ARG A 622 -2.04 -22.40 -20.96
CA ARG A 622 -2.90 -23.25 -21.82
C ARG A 622 -3.86 -22.51 -22.74
N SER A 623 -4.12 -21.20 -22.53
CA SER A 623 -4.96 -20.45 -23.48
C SER A 623 -4.27 -20.33 -24.82
N ARG A 624 -4.98 -20.64 -25.90
CA ARG A 624 -4.47 -20.49 -27.25
C ARG A 624 -4.17 -19.03 -27.57
N TYR A 625 -5.03 -18.13 -27.10
CA TYR A 625 -4.88 -16.70 -27.31
C TYR A 625 -4.63 -15.97 -26.01
N VAL A 626 -3.71 -15.01 -26.01
CA VAL A 626 -3.46 -14.07 -24.92
C VAL A 626 -3.51 -12.66 -25.48
N VAL A 627 -4.48 -11.85 -25.03
CA VAL A 627 -4.65 -10.47 -25.48
C VAL A 627 -4.32 -9.55 -24.31
N THR A 628 -3.34 -8.66 -24.47
CA THR A 628 -2.86 -7.80 -23.40
C THR A 628 -2.53 -6.40 -23.88
N ASN A 629 -2.85 -5.39 -23.06
CA ASN A 629 -2.39 -4.01 -23.27
C ASN A 629 -1.22 -3.63 -22.34
N GLY A 630 -0.77 -4.54 -21.47
CA GLY A 630 0.33 -4.39 -20.55
C GLY A 630 1.46 -5.39 -20.80
N GLY A 631 2.54 -5.28 -20.03
CA GLY A 631 3.65 -6.23 -20.14
C GLY A 631 3.28 -7.61 -19.58
N ILE A 632 3.74 -8.66 -20.24
CA ILE A 632 3.76 -10.01 -19.70
C ILE A 632 5.03 -10.18 -18.86
N ARG A 633 5.03 -11.11 -17.92
CA ARG A 633 6.19 -11.40 -17.07
C ARG A 633 7.39 -11.89 -17.90
N GLU A 634 8.59 -11.47 -17.54
CA GLU A 634 9.82 -11.81 -18.29
C GLU A 634 10.07 -13.31 -18.40
N TRP A 635 9.68 -14.09 -17.38
CA TRP A 635 9.81 -15.56 -17.38
C TRP A 635 8.82 -16.28 -18.31
N PHE A 636 7.80 -15.59 -18.83
CA PHE A 636 6.86 -16.21 -19.75
C PHE A 636 7.53 -16.50 -21.09
N VAL A 637 7.32 -17.71 -21.56
CA VAL A 637 7.76 -18.15 -22.90
C VAL A 637 6.54 -18.63 -23.65
N ARG A 638 6.28 -18.03 -24.80
CA ARG A 638 5.17 -18.41 -25.69
C ARG A 638 5.36 -19.86 -26.17
N ARG A 639 4.27 -20.65 -26.20
CA ARG A 639 4.28 -22.03 -26.75
C ARG A 639 4.05 -21.97 -28.25
N GLN A 640 4.46 -23.08 -28.93
CA GLN A 640 4.02 -23.36 -30.30
C GLN A 640 2.48 -23.43 -30.34
N GLY A 641 1.84 -22.86 -31.34
CA GLY A 641 0.39 -22.74 -31.48
C GLY A 641 -0.30 -21.76 -30.54
N GLN A 642 0.44 -21.07 -29.65
CA GLN A 642 -0.09 -19.98 -28.80
C GLN A 642 0.11 -18.63 -29.50
N VAL A 643 -0.93 -17.83 -29.60
CA VAL A 643 -0.92 -16.48 -30.18
C VAL A 643 -1.00 -15.44 -29.08
N VAL A 644 -0.03 -14.53 -29.01
CA VAL A 644 0.03 -13.45 -28.02
C VAL A 644 -0.08 -12.12 -28.75
N VAL A 645 -1.16 -11.39 -28.49
CA VAL A 645 -1.47 -10.08 -29.08
C VAL A 645 -1.19 -9.00 -28.04
N GLN A 646 -0.20 -8.17 -28.34
CA GLN A 646 0.08 -6.97 -27.56
C GLN A 646 -0.63 -5.77 -28.19
N THR A 647 -1.67 -5.28 -27.54
CA THR A 647 -2.47 -4.16 -28.08
C THR A 647 -1.92 -2.78 -27.71
N TRP A 648 -0.95 -2.77 -26.77
CA TRP A 648 -0.45 -1.51 -26.20
C TRP A 648 -1.60 -0.63 -25.62
N HIS A 649 -1.31 0.63 -25.25
CA HIS A 649 -2.30 1.46 -24.56
C HIS A 649 -2.15 2.97 -24.81
N GLY A 650 -1.50 3.41 -25.91
CA GLY A 650 -1.45 4.84 -26.26
C GLY A 650 -0.45 5.17 -27.34
N THR A 651 -0.80 6.13 -28.19
CA THR A 651 0.10 6.77 -29.17
C THR A 651 1.17 7.57 -28.42
N PRO A 652 2.46 7.41 -28.76
CA PRO A 652 3.53 8.04 -27.98
C PRO A 652 3.74 9.51 -28.39
N LEU A 653 3.38 10.45 -27.53
CA LEU A 653 3.88 11.82 -27.56
C LEU A 653 5.30 11.87 -26.96
N LYS A 654 5.49 11.19 -25.85
CA LYS A 654 6.73 11.17 -25.05
C LYS A 654 7.65 10.05 -25.51
N ARG A 655 8.97 10.25 -25.42
CA ARG A 655 9.95 9.18 -25.66
C ARG A 655 9.73 8.00 -24.73
N ILE A 656 9.84 6.79 -25.26
CA ILE A 656 9.58 5.52 -24.60
C ILE A 656 10.65 4.47 -24.91
N GLY A 657 10.67 3.36 -24.19
CA GLY A 657 11.52 2.21 -24.47
C GLY A 657 13.01 2.55 -24.53
N ALA A 658 13.67 2.11 -25.60
CA ALA A 658 15.09 2.34 -25.84
C ALA A 658 15.43 3.82 -26.12
N ASP A 659 14.48 4.61 -26.60
CA ASP A 659 14.69 6.05 -26.89
C ASP A 659 14.82 6.91 -25.63
N LEU A 660 14.67 6.30 -24.46
CA LEU A 660 14.99 6.90 -23.17
C LEU A 660 16.48 6.80 -22.81
N LEU A 661 17.30 6.09 -23.59
CA LEU A 661 18.74 6.05 -23.37
C LEU A 661 19.32 7.47 -23.39
N GLY A 662 20.24 7.76 -22.46
CA GLY A 662 20.81 9.10 -22.29
C GLY A 662 19.91 10.09 -21.52
N THR A 663 18.71 9.71 -21.12
CA THR A 663 17.84 10.55 -20.29
C THR A 663 17.86 10.12 -18.81
N PRO A 664 17.51 11.00 -17.86
CA PRO A 664 17.41 10.64 -16.44
C PRO A 664 16.35 9.54 -16.15
N LYS A 665 15.48 9.25 -17.10
CA LYS A 665 14.42 8.22 -17.00
C LYS A 665 14.82 6.88 -17.58
N ALA A 666 16.01 6.73 -18.14
CA ALA A 666 16.49 5.47 -18.68
C ALA A 666 16.51 4.37 -17.57
N ASN A 667 15.72 3.33 -17.77
CA ASN A 667 15.81 2.11 -17.00
C ASN A 667 16.52 1.07 -17.87
N LEU A 668 17.83 1.02 -17.75
CA LEU A 668 18.64 0.16 -18.60
C LEU A 668 18.28 -1.33 -18.48
N ALA A 669 17.94 -1.83 -17.27
CA ALA A 669 17.49 -3.24 -17.12
C ALA A 669 16.21 -3.53 -17.93
N TYR A 670 15.27 -2.60 -17.93
CA TYR A 670 14.09 -2.71 -18.77
C TYR A 670 14.43 -2.66 -20.26
N ILE A 671 15.30 -1.71 -20.66
CA ILE A 671 15.73 -1.55 -22.06
C ILE A 671 16.48 -2.81 -22.56
N ALA A 672 17.37 -3.36 -21.75
CA ALA A 672 18.06 -4.60 -22.04
C ALA A 672 17.11 -5.81 -22.17
N SER A 673 15.98 -5.81 -21.45
CA SER A 673 14.98 -6.88 -21.54
C SER A 673 14.04 -6.78 -22.77
N LEU A 674 14.07 -5.68 -23.52
CA LEU A 674 13.13 -5.46 -24.63
C LEU A 674 13.17 -6.55 -25.72
N PRO A 675 14.32 -7.03 -26.19
CA PRO A 675 14.35 -8.11 -27.17
C PRO A 675 13.70 -9.40 -26.67
N GLN A 676 13.95 -9.78 -25.41
CA GLN A 676 13.33 -10.95 -24.80
C GLN A 676 11.80 -10.78 -24.67
N ARG A 677 11.34 -9.59 -24.28
CA ARG A 677 9.91 -9.27 -24.21
C ARG A 677 9.24 -9.30 -25.57
N SER A 678 9.90 -8.77 -26.59
CA SER A 678 9.40 -8.79 -27.98
C SER A 678 9.14 -10.21 -28.49
N ARG A 679 10.01 -11.17 -28.17
CA ARG A 679 9.84 -12.59 -28.56
C ARG A 679 8.61 -13.26 -27.95
N GLN A 680 8.03 -12.68 -26.90
CA GLN A 680 6.80 -13.18 -26.29
C GLN A 680 5.56 -12.92 -27.15
N TYR A 681 5.61 -11.92 -28.05
CA TYR A 681 4.47 -11.50 -28.86
C TYR A 681 4.44 -12.23 -30.19
N SER A 682 3.24 -12.57 -30.68
CA SER A 682 2.98 -12.96 -32.06
C SER A 682 2.67 -11.71 -32.88
N LEU A 683 1.83 -10.83 -32.31
CA LEU A 683 1.38 -9.60 -32.94
C LEU A 683 1.56 -8.41 -31.98
N PHE A 684 2.03 -7.29 -32.51
CA PHE A 684 2.02 -6.01 -31.82
C PHE A 684 1.14 -5.02 -32.59
N ILE A 685 0.14 -4.46 -31.94
CA ILE A 685 -0.84 -3.57 -32.58
C ILE A 685 -0.37 -2.11 -32.46
N THR A 686 -0.37 -1.42 -33.58
CA THR A 686 -0.13 0.02 -33.66
C THR A 686 -1.33 0.74 -34.23
N PRO A 687 -1.57 2.00 -33.82
CA PRO A 687 -2.76 2.72 -34.24
C PRO A 687 -2.63 3.34 -35.63
N ASN A 688 -1.41 3.71 -36.07
CA ASN A 688 -1.19 4.52 -37.28
C ASN A 688 0.25 4.50 -37.76
N ALA A 689 0.51 5.03 -38.95
CA ALA A 689 1.80 5.10 -39.63
C ALA A 689 2.87 5.90 -38.82
N PHE A 690 2.47 6.91 -38.06
CA PHE A 690 3.39 7.64 -37.16
C PHE A 690 3.94 6.75 -36.04
N THR A 691 3.06 5.94 -35.44
CA THR A 691 3.41 5.14 -34.28
C THR A 691 4.18 3.87 -34.62
N THR A 692 3.93 3.26 -35.78
CA THR A 692 4.52 1.99 -36.22
C THR A 692 6.05 1.98 -36.15
N PRO A 693 6.80 2.90 -36.76
CA PRO A 693 8.25 2.92 -36.69
C PRO A 693 8.78 3.20 -35.27
N ILE A 694 8.11 4.06 -34.52
CA ILE A 694 8.49 4.40 -33.14
C ILE A 694 8.42 3.14 -32.26
N MET A 695 7.30 2.39 -32.29
CA MET A 695 7.13 1.20 -31.48
C MET A 695 8.12 0.11 -31.88
N THR A 696 8.31 -0.10 -33.16
CA THR A 696 9.23 -1.09 -33.71
C THR A 696 10.65 -0.86 -33.20
N ASN A 697 11.14 0.36 -33.26
CA ASN A 697 12.50 0.72 -32.86
C ASN A 697 12.63 0.80 -31.33
N SER A 698 11.73 1.53 -30.65
CA SER A 698 11.82 1.76 -29.20
C SER A 698 11.66 0.49 -28.37
N PHE A 699 10.86 -0.47 -28.84
CA PHE A 699 10.68 -1.76 -28.17
C PHE A 699 11.50 -2.89 -28.78
N ARG A 700 12.28 -2.62 -29.85
CA ARG A 700 13.08 -3.61 -30.56
C ARG A 700 12.24 -4.83 -30.96
N LEU A 701 11.09 -4.55 -31.59
CA LEU A 701 10.11 -5.58 -31.91
C LEU A 701 10.69 -6.58 -32.94
N GLN A 702 10.47 -7.87 -32.65
CA GLN A 702 10.87 -9.00 -33.50
C GLN A 702 9.65 -9.84 -33.94
N CYS A 703 8.46 -9.35 -33.64
CA CYS A 703 7.17 -9.95 -34.03
C CYS A 703 6.54 -9.15 -35.16
N GLU A 704 5.45 -9.66 -35.70
CA GLU A 704 4.64 -8.93 -36.66
C GLU A 704 4.04 -7.68 -35.99
N VAL A 705 4.14 -6.52 -36.68
CA VAL A 705 3.51 -5.28 -36.26
C VAL A 705 2.33 -5.02 -37.19
N LEU A 706 1.14 -5.01 -36.62
CA LEU A 706 -0.11 -4.78 -37.36
C LEU A 706 -0.61 -3.35 -37.11
N GLU A 707 -0.56 -2.54 -38.14
CA GLU A 707 -1.15 -1.20 -38.16
C GLU A 707 -2.67 -1.32 -38.39
N ALA A 708 -3.41 -1.38 -37.28
CA ALA A 708 -4.84 -1.71 -37.33
C ALA A 708 -5.75 -0.60 -36.80
N GLY A 709 -5.20 0.45 -36.18
CA GLY A 709 -5.97 1.28 -35.25
C GLY A 709 -6.00 0.63 -33.85
N TYR A 710 -6.35 1.39 -32.83
CA TYR A 710 -6.60 0.80 -31.51
C TYR A 710 -8.05 0.31 -31.40
N PRO A 711 -8.29 -0.99 -31.09
CA PRO A 711 -9.65 -1.54 -30.92
C PRO A 711 -10.55 -0.72 -29.97
N ARG A 712 -10.02 -0.15 -28.91
CA ARG A 712 -10.79 0.68 -27.97
C ARG A 712 -11.43 1.91 -28.60
N ASN A 713 -10.88 2.42 -29.72
CA ASN A 713 -11.39 3.61 -30.40
C ASN A 713 -12.57 3.32 -31.34
N ASP A 714 -12.87 2.02 -31.59
CA ASP A 714 -14.07 1.62 -32.34
C ASP A 714 -15.37 2.10 -31.68
N VAL A 715 -15.34 2.39 -30.38
CA VAL A 715 -16.48 2.90 -29.61
C VAL A 715 -17.04 4.20 -30.17
N PHE A 716 -16.23 5.05 -30.82
CA PHE A 716 -16.69 6.29 -31.44
C PHE A 716 -17.58 6.04 -32.67
N HIS A 717 -17.46 4.87 -33.30
CA HIS A 717 -18.22 4.42 -34.44
C HIS A 717 -19.32 3.40 -34.09
N ALA A 718 -19.42 3.02 -32.80
CA ALA A 718 -20.35 2.00 -32.34
C ALA A 718 -21.82 2.47 -32.59
N PRO A 719 -22.71 1.62 -33.14
CA PRO A 719 -24.11 1.97 -33.39
C PRO A 719 -24.87 2.40 -32.14
N ASP A 720 -24.50 1.83 -30.98
CA ASP A 720 -25.13 2.09 -29.69
C ASP A 720 -24.42 3.18 -28.87
N ARG A 721 -23.47 3.94 -29.45
CA ARG A 721 -22.68 4.95 -28.74
C ARG A 721 -23.51 5.99 -27.99
N VAL A 722 -24.64 6.40 -28.56
CA VAL A 722 -25.56 7.37 -27.93
C VAL A 722 -26.20 6.76 -26.68
N LYS A 723 -26.66 5.52 -26.78
CA LYS A 723 -27.24 4.78 -25.65
C LYS A 723 -26.20 4.56 -24.54
N ARG A 724 -24.94 4.18 -24.91
CA ARG A 724 -23.83 4.06 -23.95
C ARG A 724 -23.56 5.40 -23.27
N ALA A 725 -23.47 6.49 -24.01
CA ALA A 725 -23.28 7.84 -23.44
C ALA A 725 -24.37 8.21 -22.44
N ALA A 726 -25.65 7.96 -22.76
CA ALA A 726 -26.75 8.22 -21.84
C ALA A 726 -26.62 7.41 -20.53
N ALA A 727 -26.32 6.13 -20.64
CA ALA A 727 -26.12 5.26 -19.47
C ALA A 727 -24.93 5.72 -18.59
N VAL A 728 -23.85 6.21 -19.19
CA VAL A 728 -22.69 6.76 -18.45
C VAL A 728 -23.07 8.03 -17.69
N ARG A 729 -23.82 8.95 -18.33
CA ARG A 729 -24.29 10.17 -17.65
C ARG A 729 -25.20 9.85 -16.48
N GLU A 730 -26.11 8.89 -16.64
CA GLU A 730 -27.01 8.41 -15.57
C GLU A 730 -26.19 7.81 -14.40
N LYS A 731 -25.24 6.90 -14.68
CA LYS A 731 -24.37 6.30 -13.66
C LYS A 731 -23.56 7.33 -12.85
N LEU A 732 -23.13 8.40 -13.48
CA LEU A 732 -22.40 9.48 -12.83
C LEU A 732 -23.32 10.49 -12.13
N GLY A 733 -24.64 10.43 -12.34
CA GLY A 733 -25.60 11.38 -11.80
C GLY A 733 -25.40 12.78 -12.38
N ILE A 734 -25.00 12.89 -13.64
CA ILE A 734 -24.79 14.17 -14.30
C ILE A 734 -26.16 14.76 -14.66
N PRO A 735 -26.50 15.97 -14.19
CA PRO A 735 -27.79 16.60 -14.52
C PRO A 735 -28.01 16.76 -16.03
N ALA A 736 -29.27 16.63 -16.45
CA ALA A 736 -29.64 16.86 -17.83
C ALA A 736 -29.28 18.29 -18.27
N GLY A 737 -28.87 18.45 -19.54
CA GLY A 737 -28.52 19.76 -20.11
C GLY A 737 -27.13 20.29 -19.77
N LYS A 738 -26.42 19.74 -18.77
CA LYS A 738 -25.05 20.17 -18.47
C LYS A 738 -24.07 19.70 -19.54
N LYS A 739 -23.19 20.59 -19.98
CA LYS A 739 -21.99 20.24 -20.78
C LYS A 739 -20.95 19.59 -19.91
N VAL A 740 -20.25 18.61 -20.45
CA VAL A 740 -19.25 17.81 -19.71
C VAL A 740 -17.85 18.20 -20.14
N VAL A 741 -17.08 18.72 -19.22
CA VAL A 741 -15.65 19.00 -19.39
C VAL A 741 -14.85 17.88 -18.73
N LEU A 742 -14.06 17.13 -19.48
CA LEU A 742 -13.19 16.07 -18.95
C LEU A 742 -11.77 16.60 -18.78
N TYR A 743 -11.28 16.64 -17.54
CA TYR A 743 -9.88 16.97 -17.24
C TYR A 743 -9.08 15.72 -16.90
N ALA A 744 -8.11 15.41 -17.74
CA ALA A 744 -7.26 14.22 -17.62
C ALA A 744 -5.76 14.59 -17.64
N PRO A 745 -5.20 15.14 -16.53
CA PRO A 745 -3.80 15.58 -16.47
C PRO A 745 -2.81 14.44 -16.36
N THR A 746 -1.61 14.65 -16.87
CA THR A 746 -0.44 13.81 -16.60
C THR A 746 0.06 14.10 -15.18
N TRP A 747 0.36 13.04 -14.40
CA TRP A 747 0.99 13.17 -13.11
C TRP A 747 2.46 13.60 -13.24
N ARG A 748 2.97 14.34 -12.25
CA ARG A 748 4.34 14.84 -12.26
C ARG A 748 5.27 13.89 -11.50
N ASP A 749 6.29 13.40 -12.19
CA ASP A 749 7.26 12.43 -11.67
C ASP A 749 8.11 12.98 -10.51
N ASP A 750 8.31 14.27 -10.44
CA ASP A 750 9.11 15.02 -9.45
C ASP A 750 8.30 15.50 -8.25
N GLN A 751 6.96 15.54 -8.35
CA GLN A 751 6.07 15.95 -7.26
C GLN A 751 5.73 14.77 -6.33
N ARG A 752 6.49 14.62 -5.23
CA ARG A 752 6.37 13.47 -4.32
C ARG A 752 6.34 13.88 -2.84
N TYR A 753 5.60 13.10 -2.04
CA TYR A 753 5.70 13.09 -0.58
C TYR A 753 6.86 12.22 -0.06
N GLY A 754 7.44 11.39 -0.93
CA GLY A 754 8.45 10.39 -0.63
C GLY A 754 8.09 9.00 -1.18
N GLY A 755 9.08 8.21 -1.58
CA GLY A 755 8.90 6.90 -2.18
C GLY A 755 8.02 6.93 -3.44
N ARG A 756 6.94 6.13 -3.46
CA ARG A 756 5.99 6.04 -4.57
C ARG A 756 4.70 6.86 -4.36
N ARG A 757 4.72 7.86 -3.47
CA ARG A 757 3.56 8.68 -3.11
C ARG A 757 3.66 10.03 -3.83
N PHE A 758 2.74 10.31 -4.76
CA PHE A 758 2.73 11.51 -5.59
C PHE A 758 1.70 12.53 -5.09
N LYS A 759 2.04 13.81 -5.26
CA LYS A 759 1.18 14.94 -4.93
C LYS A 759 0.28 15.31 -6.11
N LEU A 760 -0.87 15.89 -5.82
CA LEU A 760 -1.69 16.59 -6.81
C LEU A 760 -1.10 17.97 -7.06
N ASP A 761 -0.62 18.20 -8.27
CA ASP A 761 -0.27 19.54 -8.73
C ASP A 761 -1.48 20.16 -9.45
N ASN A 762 -2.45 20.62 -8.63
CA ASN A 762 -3.65 21.24 -9.14
C ASN A 762 -3.43 22.74 -9.36
N LYS A 763 -3.46 23.17 -10.61
CA LYS A 763 -3.31 24.59 -11.02
C LYS A 763 -4.64 25.21 -11.45
N ILE A 764 -5.72 24.41 -11.51
CA ILE A 764 -7.06 24.95 -11.80
C ILE A 764 -7.63 25.56 -10.52
N ASP A 765 -8.03 26.81 -10.56
CA ASP A 765 -8.89 27.41 -9.54
C ASP A 765 -10.31 26.85 -9.70
N VAL A 766 -10.57 25.78 -8.95
CA VAL A 766 -11.85 25.05 -9.02
C VAL A 766 -13.03 25.91 -8.55
N GLU A 767 -12.81 26.79 -7.59
CA GLU A 767 -13.90 27.67 -7.08
C GLU A 767 -14.23 28.78 -8.07
N ALA A 768 -13.23 29.38 -8.71
CA ALA A 768 -13.47 30.31 -9.82
C ALA A 768 -14.15 29.60 -10.98
N ALA A 769 -13.68 28.42 -11.39
CA ALA A 769 -14.30 27.63 -12.46
C ALA A 769 -15.75 27.27 -12.12
N ARG A 770 -16.07 26.92 -10.87
CA ARG A 770 -17.44 26.62 -10.43
C ARG A 770 -18.36 27.84 -10.52
N ARG A 771 -17.87 29.02 -10.13
CA ARG A 771 -18.66 30.26 -10.23
C ARG A 771 -18.99 30.62 -11.67
N GLU A 772 -18.00 30.43 -12.56
CA GLU A 772 -18.10 30.85 -13.95
C GLU A 772 -18.82 29.85 -14.88
N LEU A 773 -18.71 28.55 -14.59
CA LEU A 773 -19.15 27.46 -15.46
C LEU A 773 -20.24 26.57 -14.80
N GLY A 774 -20.43 26.66 -13.48
CA GLY A 774 -21.24 25.71 -12.73
C GLY A 774 -22.73 25.72 -13.08
N GLU A 775 -23.24 26.76 -13.75
CA GLU A 775 -24.64 26.83 -14.18
C GLU A 775 -24.93 25.86 -15.33
N ASP A 776 -24.02 25.69 -16.27
CA ASP A 776 -24.26 24.93 -17.52
C ASP A 776 -23.21 23.83 -17.80
N HIS A 777 -22.16 23.73 -16.96
CA HIS A 777 -21.13 22.71 -17.11
C HIS A 777 -20.95 21.87 -15.84
N VAL A 778 -20.33 20.69 -16.03
CA VAL A 778 -19.73 19.85 -14.97
C VAL A 778 -18.30 19.50 -15.36
N LEU A 779 -17.43 19.36 -14.34
CA LEU A 779 -16.03 19.00 -14.51
C LEU A 779 -15.80 17.56 -14.03
N LEU A 780 -15.52 16.65 -14.95
CA LEU A 780 -15.05 15.29 -14.65
C LEU A 780 -13.54 15.34 -14.48
N TYR A 781 -13.05 15.13 -13.27
CA TYR A 781 -11.64 15.16 -12.97
C TYR A 781 -11.10 13.74 -12.84
N ARG A 782 -10.24 13.32 -13.78
CA ARG A 782 -9.59 12.01 -13.80
C ARG A 782 -8.10 12.12 -13.54
N LYS A 783 -7.70 12.19 -12.27
CA LYS A 783 -6.28 12.16 -11.90
C LYS A 783 -5.69 10.75 -12.04
N HIS A 784 -4.38 10.68 -12.11
CA HIS A 784 -3.70 9.38 -12.10
C HIS A 784 -3.84 8.69 -10.72
N HIS A 785 -4.14 7.40 -10.68
CA HIS A 785 -4.40 6.61 -9.46
C HIS A 785 -3.25 6.57 -8.43
N LYS A 786 -2.04 6.98 -8.80
CA LYS A 786 -0.89 7.12 -7.89
C LYS A 786 -0.89 8.41 -7.09
N VAL A 787 -1.71 9.39 -7.47
CA VAL A 787 -1.84 10.67 -6.77
C VAL A 787 -2.75 10.48 -5.57
N LEU A 788 -2.26 10.83 -4.38
CA LEU A 788 -2.96 10.56 -3.12
C LEU A 788 -3.90 11.67 -2.66
N ASP A 789 -3.71 12.90 -3.13
CA ASP A 789 -4.49 14.03 -2.66
C ASP A 789 -5.93 13.98 -3.17
N SER A 790 -6.86 14.50 -2.38
CA SER A 790 -8.25 14.69 -2.79
C SER A 790 -8.35 15.77 -3.86
N ILE A 791 -9.37 15.69 -4.69
CA ILE A 791 -9.67 16.71 -5.71
C ILE A 791 -10.48 17.82 -5.06
N PRO A 792 -10.04 19.09 -5.13
CA PRO A 792 -10.80 20.22 -4.59
C PRO A 792 -12.21 20.27 -5.20
N GLY A 793 -13.21 20.57 -4.36
CA GLY A 793 -14.61 20.72 -4.78
C GLY A 793 -15.31 19.43 -5.19
N ALA A 794 -14.68 18.26 -5.11
CA ALA A 794 -15.30 16.98 -5.48
C ALA A 794 -16.52 16.67 -4.58
N GLY A 795 -17.62 16.27 -5.21
CA GLY A 795 -18.88 15.96 -4.53
C GLY A 795 -19.76 17.16 -4.18
N GLN A 796 -19.44 18.36 -4.70
CA GLN A 796 -20.20 19.59 -4.48
C GLN A 796 -21.09 19.99 -5.71
N GLY A 797 -21.39 19.02 -6.58
CA GLY A 797 -22.30 19.20 -7.72
C GLY A 797 -21.64 19.69 -9.00
N PHE A 798 -20.44 20.28 -8.96
CA PHE A 798 -19.69 20.73 -10.14
C PHE A 798 -18.55 19.78 -10.51
N VAL A 799 -17.73 19.35 -9.55
CA VAL A 799 -16.59 18.45 -9.77
C VAL A 799 -16.95 17.03 -9.42
N TYR A 800 -16.72 16.14 -10.37
CA TYR A 800 -16.88 14.68 -10.23
C TYR A 800 -15.51 13.98 -10.27
N ASP A 801 -15.12 13.31 -9.18
CA ASP A 801 -13.90 12.49 -9.17
C ASP A 801 -14.15 11.17 -9.90
N VAL A 802 -13.70 11.10 -11.15
CA VAL A 802 -13.79 9.88 -11.99
C VAL A 802 -12.48 9.12 -12.10
N THR A 803 -11.58 9.30 -11.12
CA THR A 803 -10.26 8.63 -11.06
C THR A 803 -10.37 7.11 -11.16
N TYR A 804 -11.36 6.52 -10.52
CA TYR A 804 -11.58 5.07 -10.49
C TYR A 804 -12.72 4.59 -11.42
N TYR A 805 -13.22 5.45 -12.32
CA TYR A 805 -14.15 5.00 -13.37
C TYR A 805 -13.42 3.99 -14.27
N PRO A 806 -14.00 2.80 -14.56
CA PRO A 806 -13.25 1.69 -15.16
C PRO A 806 -12.68 1.99 -16.54
N ASP A 807 -13.53 2.43 -17.49
CA ASP A 807 -13.11 2.67 -18.87
C ASP A 807 -13.13 4.14 -19.25
N ILE A 808 -11.98 4.67 -19.64
CA ILE A 808 -11.88 6.07 -20.07
C ILE A 808 -12.64 6.32 -21.38
N ALA A 809 -12.83 5.31 -22.23
CA ALA A 809 -13.57 5.42 -23.47
C ALA A 809 -15.04 5.82 -23.23
N ASP A 810 -15.65 5.33 -22.14
CA ASP A 810 -16.99 5.76 -21.72
C ASP A 810 -17.04 7.25 -21.40
N LEU A 811 -15.98 7.77 -20.73
CA LEU A 811 -15.89 9.20 -20.39
C LEU A 811 -15.69 10.05 -21.65
N TYR A 812 -14.96 9.53 -22.65
CA TYR A 812 -14.83 10.22 -23.95
C TYR A 812 -16.17 10.35 -24.65
N LEU A 813 -17.06 9.35 -24.57
CA LEU A 813 -18.36 9.42 -25.21
C LEU A 813 -19.24 10.56 -24.69
N ILE A 814 -19.09 10.93 -23.42
CA ILE A 814 -19.92 11.98 -22.79
C ILE A 814 -19.25 13.33 -22.68
N ALA A 815 -17.92 13.43 -22.88
CA ALA A 815 -17.19 14.69 -22.78
C ALA A 815 -17.47 15.58 -23.98
N ASP A 816 -17.96 16.79 -23.76
CA ASP A 816 -18.12 17.80 -24.79
C ASP A 816 -16.81 18.53 -25.11
N VAL A 817 -15.95 18.69 -24.07
CA VAL A 817 -14.61 19.29 -24.15
C VAL A 817 -13.64 18.45 -23.35
N MET A 818 -12.44 18.25 -23.85
CA MET A 818 -11.36 17.64 -23.08
C MET A 818 -10.26 18.64 -22.73
N ILE A 819 -9.87 18.69 -21.46
CA ILE A 819 -8.67 19.37 -20.99
C ILE A 819 -7.63 18.30 -20.68
N THR A 820 -6.44 18.44 -21.24
CA THR A 820 -5.30 17.59 -20.93
C THR A 820 -4.01 18.39 -21.02
N ASP A 821 -2.87 17.68 -20.93
CA ASP A 821 -1.55 18.28 -21.10
C ASP A 821 -0.69 17.41 -22.05
N TYR A 822 0.23 16.65 -21.53
CA TYR A 822 1.14 15.79 -22.31
C TYR A 822 0.69 14.32 -22.29
N SER A 823 -0.58 14.05 -22.06
CA SER A 823 -1.14 12.69 -21.96
C SER A 823 -1.49 12.14 -23.34
N SER A 824 -1.25 10.85 -23.57
CA SER A 824 -1.67 10.17 -24.80
C SER A 824 -3.19 10.10 -25.01
N VAL A 825 -4.00 10.47 -24.02
CA VAL A 825 -5.46 10.54 -24.13
C VAL A 825 -5.92 11.49 -25.24
N LEU A 826 -5.09 12.49 -25.58
CA LEU A 826 -5.38 13.44 -26.66
C LEU A 826 -5.57 12.77 -28.03
N PHE A 827 -4.78 11.70 -28.30
CA PHE A 827 -4.89 10.98 -29.59
C PHE A 827 -6.16 10.16 -29.66
N ASP A 828 -6.56 9.53 -28.55
CA ASP A 828 -7.81 8.78 -28.49
C ASP A 828 -9.03 9.71 -28.61
N PHE A 829 -9.03 10.82 -27.84
CA PHE A 829 -10.15 11.76 -27.86
C PHE A 829 -10.30 12.47 -29.20
N ALA A 830 -9.21 12.67 -29.98
CA ALA A 830 -9.24 13.27 -31.29
C ALA A 830 -10.15 12.51 -32.28
N HIS A 831 -10.39 11.21 -32.11
CA HIS A 831 -11.37 10.44 -32.89
C HIS A 831 -12.82 10.97 -32.75
N SER A 832 -13.12 11.61 -31.59
CA SER A 832 -14.47 12.21 -31.36
C SER A 832 -14.77 13.43 -32.22
N GLY A 833 -13.75 14.13 -32.73
CA GLY A 833 -13.88 15.42 -33.39
C GLY A 833 -14.24 16.58 -32.48
N ARG A 834 -14.32 16.38 -31.16
CA ARG A 834 -14.70 17.41 -30.18
C ARG A 834 -13.48 18.22 -29.72
N PRO A 835 -13.66 19.49 -29.26
CA PRO A 835 -12.56 20.38 -28.93
C PRO A 835 -11.70 19.89 -27.75
N MET A 836 -10.40 20.21 -27.85
CA MET A 836 -9.40 19.94 -26.83
C MET A 836 -8.68 21.21 -26.40
N LEU A 837 -8.45 21.37 -25.10
CA LEU A 837 -7.69 22.45 -24.50
C LEU A 837 -6.46 21.87 -23.80
N PHE A 838 -5.29 22.45 -23.99
CA PHE A 838 -4.04 21.94 -23.45
C PHE A 838 -3.54 22.84 -22.32
N PHE A 839 -3.70 22.37 -21.07
CA PHE A 839 -3.26 23.09 -19.88
C PHE A 839 -1.80 22.80 -19.58
N THR A 840 -0.91 23.63 -20.16
CA THR A 840 0.52 23.36 -20.32
C THR A 840 1.39 24.36 -19.53
N TYR A 841 1.03 24.64 -18.27
CA TYR A 841 1.69 25.60 -17.38
C TYR A 841 3.20 25.32 -17.14
N ASP A 842 3.68 24.13 -17.45
CA ASP A 842 5.06 23.68 -17.21
C ASP A 842 5.70 23.02 -18.45
N LEU A 843 5.31 23.41 -19.67
CA LEU A 843 5.70 22.77 -20.93
C LEU A 843 7.20 22.64 -21.09
N GLU A 844 7.94 23.72 -20.89
CA GLU A 844 9.39 23.76 -21.07
C GLU A 844 10.09 22.80 -20.11
N HIS A 845 9.70 22.81 -18.82
CA HIS A 845 10.24 21.88 -17.82
C HIS A 845 9.94 20.42 -18.17
N TYR A 846 8.71 20.14 -18.59
CA TYR A 846 8.28 18.77 -18.87
C TYR A 846 8.99 18.21 -20.13
N ARG A 847 9.05 19.01 -21.22
CA ARG A 847 9.68 18.64 -22.47
C ARG A 847 11.19 18.47 -22.33
N ASP A 848 11.88 19.48 -21.76
CA ASP A 848 13.34 19.59 -21.84
C ASP A 848 14.04 18.86 -20.69
N THR A 849 13.41 18.75 -19.52
CA THR A 849 14.03 18.15 -18.32
C THR A 849 13.51 16.75 -18.01
N LEU A 850 12.20 16.48 -18.19
CA LEU A 850 11.62 15.24 -17.70
C LEU A 850 11.62 14.10 -18.73
N ARG A 851 11.19 14.31 -19.98
CA ARG A 851 10.91 13.19 -20.89
C ARG A 851 11.35 13.35 -22.34
N GLY A 852 11.24 14.53 -22.96
CA GLY A 852 11.33 14.71 -24.42
C GLY A 852 10.12 14.21 -25.19
N PHE A 853 9.89 14.77 -26.37
CA PHE A 853 8.76 14.42 -27.24
C PHE A 853 9.26 13.86 -28.58
N TYR A 854 8.41 13.13 -29.29
CA TYR A 854 8.69 12.61 -30.63
C TYR A 854 8.41 13.62 -31.74
N PHE A 855 7.66 14.67 -31.46
CA PHE A 855 7.40 15.77 -32.38
C PHE A 855 7.22 17.08 -31.62
N ASP A 856 7.28 18.20 -32.35
CA ASP A 856 7.00 19.52 -31.77
C ASP A 856 5.51 19.68 -31.49
N PHE A 857 5.18 19.49 -30.19
CA PHE A 857 3.80 19.60 -29.70
C PHE A 857 3.26 21.03 -29.86
N THR A 858 4.11 22.07 -29.79
CA THR A 858 3.69 23.46 -29.87
C THR A 858 3.09 23.81 -31.22
N SER A 859 3.70 23.32 -32.31
CA SER A 859 3.22 23.59 -33.68
C SER A 859 2.03 22.72 -34.08
N ARG A 860 1.93 21.49 -33.53
CA ARG A 860 0.97 20.46 -33.99
C ARG A 860 -0.23 20.23 -33.08
N ALA A 861 -0.30 20.90 -31.91
CA ALA A 861 -1.43 20.75 -30.99
C ALA A 861 -2.76 21.14 -31.66
N PRO A 862 -3.81 20.30 -31.57
CA PRO A 862 -5.10 20.54 -32.20
C PRO A 862 -6.02 21.45 -31.36
N GLY A 863 -5.45 22.30 -30.52
CA GLY A 863 -6.13 23.26 -29.65
C GLY A 863 -5.13 24.20 -28.98
N PRO A 864 -5.59 25.22 -28.24
CA PRO A 864 -4.75 26.22 -27.60
C PRO A 864 -3.91 25.62 -26.45
N LEU A 865 -2.66 26.11 -26.35
CA LEU A 865 -1.76 25.85 -25.22
C LEU A 865 -2.00 26.94 -24.17
N ILE A 866 -2.60 26.57 -23.06
CA ILE A 866 -3.07 27.49 -22.02
C ILE A 866 -2.18 27.34 -20.78
N LYS A 867 -1.79 28.46 -20.15
CA LYS A 867 -0.89 28.46 -18.99
C LYS A 867 -1.58 28.84 -17.68
N THR A 868 -2.71 29.53 -17.73
CA THR A 868 -3.41 30.01 -16.53
C THR A 868 -4.80 29.41 -16.38
N SER A 869 -5.31 29.35 -15.16
CA SER A 869 -6.68 28.88 -14.88
C SER A 869 -7.74 29.83 -15.45
N GLU A 870 -7.48 31.10 -15.46
CA GLU A 870 -8.35 32.16 -15.99
C GLU A 870 -8.56 32.00 -17.49
N ASP A 871 -7.45 31.87 -18.26
CA ASP A 871 -7.51 31.63 -19.70
C ASP A 871 -8.24 30.31 -20.03
N LEU A 872 -8.03 29.28 -19.19
CA LEU A 872 -8.69 27.99 -19.36
C LEU A 872 -10.22 28.12 -19.22
N VAL A 873 -10.70 28.80 -18.19
CA VAL A 873 -12.14 29.06 -17.97
C VAL A 873 -12.71 29.89 -19.12
N SER A 874 -11.99 30.92 -19.56
CA SER A 874 -12.36 31.76 -20.70
C SER A 874 -12.45 30.94 -22.02
N ALA A 875 -11.50 30.04 -22.26
CA ALA A 875 -11.51 29.17 -23.44
C ALA A 875 -12.72 28.18 -23.43
N ILE A 876 -13.10 27.66 -22.25
CA ILE A 876 -14.28 26.80 -22.13
C ILE A 876 -15.56 27.56 -22.45
N ARG A 877 -15.71 28.81 -21.98
CA ARG A 877 -16.84 29.66 -22.27
C ARG A 877 -16.98 29.97 -23.78
N ASN A 878 -15.85 30.21 -24.42
CA ASN A 878 -15.77 30.57 -25.84
C ASN A 878 -15.42 29.36 -26.73
N ILE A 879 -15.82 28.15 -26.32
CA ILE A 879 -15.35 26.91 -26.93
C ILE A 879 -15.67 26.80 -28.42
N ASP A 880 -16.78 27.37 -28.85
CA ASP A 880 -17.21 27.36 -30.27
C ASP A 880 -16.23 28.21 -31.13
N ALA A 881 -15.82 29.39 -30.66
CA ALA A 881 -14.83 30.24 -31.32
C ALA A 881 -13.43 29.57 -31.34
N VAL A 882 -13.01 28.95 -30.23
CA VAL A 882 -11.78 28.17 -30.14
C VAL A 882 -11.83 27.00 -31.14
N SER A 883 -12.95 26.33 -31.27
CA SER A 883 -13.11 25.19 -32.20
C SER A 883 -12.95 25.61 -33.64
N GLU A 884 -13.52 26.77 -34.02
CA GLU A 884 -13.38 27.28 -35.38
C GLU A 884 -11.96 27.76 -35.70
N GLU A 885 -11.28 28.43 -34.74
CA GLU A 885 -9.89 28.86 -34.87
C GLU A 885 -8.92 27.66 -35.10
N TYR A 886 -9.15 26.55 -34.42
CA TYR A 886 -8.23 25.38 -34.50
C TYR A 886 -8.72 24.31 -35.50
N LYS A 887 -9.78 24.52 -36.21
CA LYS A 887 -10.44 23.54 -37.08
C LYS A 887 -9.51 22.87 -38.09
N GLU A 888 -8.67 23.67 -38.81
CA GLU A 888 -7.73 23.14 -39.79
C GLU A 888 -6.60 22.34 -39.14
N LYS A 889 -6.05 22.85 -38.04
CA LYS A 889 -5.02 22.11 -37.26
C LYS A 889 -5.57 20.81 -36.72
N TYR A 890 -6.79 20.83 -36.24
CA TYR A 890 -7.49 19.65 -35.74
C TYR A 890 -7.72 18.62 -36.84
N ALA A 891 -8.18 19.06 -38.03
CA ALA A 891 -8.37 18.19 -39.19
C ALA A 891 -7.05 17.52 -39.60
N GLN A 892 -5.94 18.29 -39.68
CA GLN A 892 -4.63 17.76 -39.99
C GLN A 892 -4.14 16.79 -38.92
N PHE A 893 -4.35 17.11 -37.65
CA PHE A 893 -4.00 16.22 -36.53
C PHE A 893 -4.71 14.85 -36.63
N ARG A 894 -5.98 14.84 -37.03
CA ARG A 894 -6.73 13.58 -37.23
C ARG A 894 -6.16 12.78 -38.39
N VAL A 895 -5.78 13.41 -39.49
CA VAL A 895 -5.13 12.74 -40.63
C VAL A 895 -3.81 12.11 -40.18
N ASP A 896 -3.00 12.84 -39.43
CA ASP A 896 -1.68 12.39 -39.00
C ASP A 896 -1.69 11.26 -37.95
N PHE A 897 -2.71 11.26 -37.07
CA PHE A 897 -2.68 10.42 -35.84
C PHE A 897 -3.90 9.53 -35.61
N CYS A 898 -5.00 9.73 -36.32
CA CYS A 898 -6.23 8.97 -36.11
C CYS A 898 -6.54 7.96 -37.23
N GLU A 899 -5.89 8.03 -38.36
CA GLU A 899 -6.12 7.07 -39.43
C GLU A 899 -5.42 5.72 -39.18
N PRO A 900 -6.10 4.57 -39.42
CA PRO A 900 -7.48 4.44 -39.89
C PRO A 900 -8.52 4.65 -38.76
N SER A 901 -9.55 5.46 -39.01
CA SER A 901 -10.64 5.76 -38.06
C SER A 901 -11.99 5.33 -38.65
N ASP A 902 -12.21 4.06 -38.87
CA ASP A 902 -13.36 3.45 -39.53
C ASP A 902 -14.22 2.55 -38.63
N GLY A 903 -13.87 2.43 -37.33
CA GLY A 903 -14.55 1.59 -36.34
C GLY A 903 -14.36 0.09 -36.58
N ARG A 904 -13.30 -0.31 -37.30
CA ARG A 904 -13.01 -1.72 -37.67
C ARG A 904 -11.66 -2.22 -37.14
N ALA A 905 -11.05 -1.50 -36.22
CA ALA A 905 -9.77 -1.91 -35.65
C ALA A 905 -9.87 -3.27 -34.92
N SER A 906 -10.93 -3.47 -34.14
CA SER A 906 -11.20 -4.76 -33.47
C SER A 906 -11.34 -5.90 -34.49
N ALA A 907 -12.05 -5.68 -35.59
CA ALA A 907 -12.24 -6.66 -36.66
C ALA A 907 -10.90 -7.06 -37.28
N ARG A 908 -10.06 -6.08 -37.68
CA ARG A 908 -8.71 -6.34 -38.25
C ARG A 908 -7.82 -7.12 -37.30
N VAL A 909 -7.84 -6.77 -36.00
CA VAL A 909 -7.04 -7.49 -34.98
C VAL A 909 -7.52 -8.92 -34.81
N VAL A 910 -8.84 -9.16 -34.74
CA VAL A 910 -9.42 -10.50 -34.60
C VAL A 910 -9.14 -11.33 -35.86
N ASP A 911 -9.32 -10.77 -37.08
CA ASP A 911 -9.01 -11.47 -38.34
C ASP A 911 -7.57 -11.96 -38.35
N ARG A 912 -6.62 -11.07 -38.05
CA ARG A 912 -5.19 -11.45 -38.05
C ARG A 912 -4.85 -12.42 -36.94
N MET A 913 -5.39 -12.23 -35.71
CA MET A 913 -5.19 -13.13 -34.57
C MET A 913 -5.61 -14.57 -34.91
N LEU A 914 -6.76 -14.74 -35.58
CA LEU A 914 -7.26 -16.07 -35.97
C LEU A 914 -6.44 -16.68 -37.12
N ALA A 915 -6.02 -15.84 -38.09
CA ALA A 915 -5.16 -16.29 -39.21
C ALA A 915 -3.78 -16.76 -38.74
N VAL A 916 -3.14 -16.11 -37.79
CA VAL A 916 -1.85 -16.56 -37.21
C VAL A 916 -1.95 -17.94 -36.59
N LYS A 917 -3.11 -18.32 -36.05
CA LYS A 917 -3.38 -19.66 -35.55
C LYS A 917 -3.23 -20.69 -36.68
N ASP A 918 -3.87 -20.43 -37.81
CA ASP A 918 -3.90 -21.37 -38.94
C ASP A 918 -2.51 -21.54 -39.56
N GLU A 919 -1.77 -20.45 -39.71
CA GLU A 919 -0.38 -20.44 -40.18
C GLU A 919 0.59 -21.27 -39.31
N GLN A 920 0.34 -21.32 -37.98
CA GLN A 920 1.18 -22.10 -37.06
C GLN A 920 0.79 -23.58 -36.97
N GLN A 921 -0.36 -23.97 -37.52
CA GLN A 921 -0.82 -25.35 -37.59
C GLN A 921 -0.48 -26.05 -38.90
N SER A 922 -0.23 -25.29 -39.97
CA SER A 922 0.28 -25.77 -41.26
C SER A 922 1.80 -25.90 -41.28
#